data_8ab66a8fb6e9407d65ad08e50e40bb21
#
_entry.id   8ab66a8fb6e9407d65ad08e50e40bb21
#
_cell.length_a   1.000
_cell.length_b   1.000
_cell.length_c   1.000
_cell.angle_alpha   90.00
_cell.angle_beta   90.00
_cell.angle_gamma   90.00
#
_symmetry.space_group_name_H-M   'P 1'
#
loop_
_entity.id
_entity.type
_entity.pdbx_description
1 polymer ?
#
loop_
_entity_poly.entity_id
_entity_poly.type
_entity_poly.pdbx_seq_one_letter_code
_entity_poly.pdbx_strand_id
1 'polypeptide(L)'
;MVSPGFDQHFKELVRQRTDLVELVAESVQLTPNGRDFKGLCPFHNDHNPSMVISPERGTWRCWVCNLGGDCFSWVMEYDRVDFFEALKILAEKAHLEVPKFTPRHSQGGQQPLEKSSLYDVMKWAETQFHECLMETSVGEYARRYLMEDRGFTEETMRQFNLGFHPDDWQWLVNRSRNRFPEQLLLEAKLIFRKEGQSRCSDYFVNRVMFPVHDERKRVVAFGGRILPGADSAKLAKYFNSPESVIFTKSKLLFGLDEARQGIRETETVVVVEGYTDCITAHQFGVTNVVATLGTALTESHVTYLKRLARKVVLVFDGDTAGQQAAERALTKFIAQEVDLRILTLPAGQDPADFLEQQGAKSLQQLIAEAPEAWNFKLNLCVQKFGLESIDGQHRILEEMLELLAASPNLTGKIREDIILRKLADRLSLNETVVRKRLSEVKQKQNPSLNPSVPSNDPHSTPSADHTSGIGGTSENSAKDNQLESELLEIIFVYPECVPQIHQHISPANLKDPRLRFLYQLSIDLTEEGIVPEMNRILDRVDDPDMKQLVVKIDFQAHEKAIHTKLHSSPVPHEGIPHFLKHSIQNLKWREEREHHERTKGVLVQNVQNNTLSSDAKELLKKASEFHQKRHKKNSLETH
;
A
#
# COMPACT_ATOMS: atom_id res chain seq x y z
N MET A 1 5.73 -6.19 -23.13
CA MET A 1 4.69 -6.90 -23.93
C MET A 1 3.42 -6.08 -23.79
N VAL A 2 2.93 -5.53 -24.89
CA VAL A 2 1.72 -4.70 -24.93
C VAL A 2 0.53 -5.58 -24.61
N SER A 3 -0.27 -5.21 -23.61
CA SER A 3 -1.55 -5.89 -23.31
C SER A 3 -2.43 -5.83 -24.55
N PRO A 4 -2.83 -6.95 -25.15
CA PRO A 4 -3.65 -6.95 -26.34
C PRO A 4 -5.10 -6.67 -25.97
N GLY A 5 -5.62 -5.49 -26.31
CA GLY A 5 -7.07 -5.39 -26.26
C GLY A 5 -7.74 -4.04 -26.21
N PHE A 6 -7.02 -2.94 -26.04
CA PHE A 6 -7.64 -1.61 -26.18
C PHE A 6 -7.12 -0.86 -27.39
N ASP A 7 -8.06 -0.23 -28.12
CA ASP A 7 -7.72 0.75 -29.12
C ASP A 7 -7.03 1.93 -28.42
N GLN A 8 -5.72 2.08 -28.63
CA GLN A 8 -4.95 3.20 -28.09
C GLN A 8 -5.59 4.54 -28.45
N HIS A 9 -6.30 4.59 -29.58
CA HIS A 9 -7.04 5.76 -30.01
C HIS A 9 -8.19 6.11 -29.05
N PHE A 10 -8.92 5.11 -28.53
CA PHE A 10 -10.01 5.35 -27.56
C PHE A 10 -9.47 5.85 -26.22
N LYS A 11 -8.38 5.26 -25.72
CA LYS A 11 -7.70 5.74 -24.51
C LYS A 11 -7.27 7.20 -24.63
N GLU A 12 -6.66 7.54 -25.76
CA GLU A 12 -6.22 8.90 -26.04
C GLU A 12 -7.40 9.87 -26.14
N LEU A 13 -8.50 9.46 -26.79
CA LEU A 13 -9.72 10.24 -26.88
C LEU A 13 -10.33 10.54 -25.50
N VAL A 14 -10.36 9.56 -24.61
CA VAL A 14 -10.82 9.74 -23.22
C VAL A 14 -9.91 10.72 -22.48
N ARG A 15 -8.58 10.56 -22.62
CA ARG A 15 -7.61 11.49 -21.99
C ARG A 15 -7.82 12.93 -22.45
N GLN A 16 -7.95 13.16 -23.77
CA GLN A 16 -8.13 14.50 -24.34
C GLN A 16 -9.45 15.16 -23.93
N ARG A 17 -10.49 14.36 -23.66
CA ARG A 17 -11.80 14.85 -23.22
C ARG A 17 -11.90 15.03 -21.71
N THR A 18 -10.91 14.60 -20.95
CA THR A 18 -10.90 14.71 -19.48
C THR A 18 -10.06 15.91 -19.04
N ASP A 19 -10.70 16.90 -18.43
CA ASP A 19 -10.00 17.97 -17.73
C ASP A 19 -9.53 17.45 -16.37
N LEU A 20 -8.22 17.32 -16.18
CA LEU A 20 -7.64 16.80 -14.95
C LEU A 20 -7.86 17.74 -13.76
N VAL A 21 -7.89 19.06 -13.98
CA VAL A 21 -8.11 20.04 -12.90
C VAL A 21 -9.54 19.90 -12.38
N GLU A 22 -10.52 19.84 -13.30
CA GLU A 22 -11.93 19.66 -12.95
C GLU A 22 -12.16 18.32 -12.24
N LEU A 23 -11.56 17.24 -12.77
CA LEU A 23 -11.62 15.90 -12.18
C LEU A 23 -11.10 15.86 -10.73
N VAL A 24 -9.96 16.49 -10.48
CA VAL A 24 -9.35 16.53 -9.14
C VAL A 24 -10.13 17.47 -8.21
N ALA A 25 -10.66 18.59 -8.73
CA ALA A 25 -11.42 19.58 -7.97
C ALA A 25 -12.74 19.04 -7.42
N GLU A 26 -13.30 17.97 -8.01
CA GLU A 26 -14.46 17.26 -7.43
C GLU A 26 -14.20 16.73 -6.02
N SER A 27 -12.95 16.47 -5.69
CA SER A 27 -12.54 15.76 -4.46
C SER A 27 -11.58 16.55 -3.59
N VAL A 28 -10.85 17.50 -4.17
CA VAL A 28 -9.79 18.27 -3.50
C VAL A 28 -9.94 19.74 -3.82
N GLN A 29 -9.89 20.58 -2.80
CA GLN A 29 -9.87 22.02 -3.01
C GLN A 29 -8.54 22.45 -3.60
N LEU A 30 -8.57 23.02 -4.81
CA LEU A 30 -7.41 23.48 -5.55
C LEU A 30 -7.23 24.99 -5.50
N THR A 31 -5.99 25.43 -5.36
CA THR A 31 -5.62 26.85 -5.41
C THR A 31 -4.64 27.07 -6.56
N PRO A 32 -4.79 28.14 -7.39
CA PRO A 32 -3.85 28.46 -8.47
C PRO A 32 -2.44 28.74 -7.92
N ASN A 33 -1.42 28.22 -8.61
CA ASN A 33 -0.02 28.44 -8.28
C ASN A 33 0.80 28.62 -9.57
N GLY A 34 0.81 29.84 -10.11
CA GLY A 34 1.40 30.13 -11.42
C GLY A 34 0.62 29.50 -12.55
N ARG A 35 1.23 28.60 -13.32
CA ARG A 35 0.57 27.82 -14.39
C ARG A 35 -0.09 26.53 -13.91
N ASP A 36 0.26 26.10 -12.69
CA ASP A 36 -0.20 24.86 -12.08
C ASP A 36 -1.24 25.16 -10.97
N PHE A 37 -1.81 24.09 -10.40
CA PHE A 37 -2.70 24.16 -9.24
C PHE A 37 -2.08 23.37 -8.08
N LYS A 38 -2.33 23.83 -6.84
CA LYS A 38 -1.93 23.13 -5.63
C LYS A 38 -3.13 22.76 -4.77
N GLY A 39 -3.06 21.60 -4.10
CA GLY A 39 -4.07 21.14 -3.16
C GLY A 39 -3.48 20.24 -2.07
N LEU A 40 -4.27 19.96 -1.05
CA LEU A 40 -3.93 18.96 -0.05
C LEU A 40 -4.01 17.57 -0.69
N CYS A 41 -3.00 16.74 -0.48
CA CYS A 41 -2.96 15.41 -1.04
C CYS A 41 -3.94 14.47 -0.31
N PRO A 42 -4.89 13.80 -0.99
CA PRO A 42 -5.85 12.90 -0.35
C PRO A 42 -5.24 11.53 0.03
N PHE A 43 -3.99 11.26 -0.38
CA PHE A 43 -3.36 9.95 -0.21
C PHE A 43 -2.47 9.85 1.03
N HIS A 44 -2.24 10.94 1.75
CA HIS A 44 -1.56 10.97 3.05
C HIS A 44 -2.15 12.09 3.92
N ASN A 45 -1.80 12.11 5.19
CA ASN A 45 -2.24 13.17 6.11
C ASN A 45 -1.47 14.47 5.78
N ASP A 46 -2.06 15.29 4.91
CA ASP A 46 -1.47 16.52 4.39
C ASP A 46 -2.06 17.74 5.09
N HIS A 47 -1.18 18.54 5.69
CA HIS A 47 -1.56 19.81 6.36
C HIS A 47 -1.13 21.04 5.57
N ASN A 48 -0.23 20.85 4.59
CA ASN A 48 0.23 21.91 3.69
C ASN A 48 0.10 21.43 2.26
N PRO A 49 -0.46 22.23 1.33
CA PRO A 49 -0.65 21.80 -0.06
C PRO A 49 0.63 21.25 -0.69
N SER A 50 0.74 19.93 -0.75
CA SER A 50 1.91 19.20 -1.27
C SER A 50 1.67 18.57 -2.64
N MET A 51 0.41 18.54 -3.10
CA MET A 51 0.04 18.01 -4.40
C MET A 51 -0.03 19.13 -5.43
N VAL A 52 0.61 18.90 -6.57
CA VAL A 52 0.65 19.82 -7.72
C VAL A 52 -0.05 19.16 -8.90
N ILE A 53 -0.93 19.90 -9.57
CA ILE A 53 -1.60 19.50 -10.80
C ILE A 53 -1.16 20.43 -11.90
N SER A 54 -0.65 19.87 -13.02
CA SER A 54 -0.25 20.64 -14.18
C SER A 54 -1.26 20.43 -15.31
N PRO A 55 -2.10 21.44 -15.64
CA PRO A 55 -3.09 21.36 -16.68
C PRO A 55 -2.44 21.18 -18.06
N GLU A 56 -1.33 21.89 -18.30
CA GLU A 56 -0.62 21.87 -19.58
C GLU A 56 -0.07 20.48 -19.91
N ARG A 57 0.36 19.74 -18.88
CA ARG A 57 0.90 18.39 -19.03
C ARG A 57 -0.14 17.29 -18.83
N GLY A 58 -1.32 17.62 -18.28
CA GLY A 58 -2.34 16.65 -17.93
C GLY A 58 -1.91 15.67 -16.82
N THR A 59 -1.07 16.15 -15.88
CA THR A 59 -0.50 15.32 -14.81
C THR A 59 -0.65 15.93 -13.42
N TRP A 60 -0.63 15.06 -12.42
CA TRP A 60 -0.62 15.44 -11.01
C TRP A 60 0.49 14.72 -10.26
N ARG A 61 0.96 15.32 -9.16
CA ARG A 61 1.97 14.72 -8.29
C ARG A 61 1.92 15.29 -6.88
N CYS A 62 2.10 14.42 -5.89
CA CYS A 62 2.38 14.79 -4.52
C CYS A 62 3.88 14.67 -4.21
N TRP A 63 4.48 15.72 -3.64
CA TRP A 63 5.90 15.75 -3.31
C TRP A 63 6.23 15.04 -1.99
N VAL A 64 5.24 14.75 -1.14
CA VAL A 64 5.42 14.10 0.16
C VAL A 64 5.30 12.59 0.03
N CYS A 65 4.17 12.07 -0.51
CA CYS A 65 3.98 10.63 -0.67
C CYS A 65 4.51 10.07 -2.00
N ASN A 66 4.99 10.94 -2.90
CA ASN A 66 5.51 10.62 -4.23
C ASN A 66 4.52 9.97 -5.20
N LEU A 67 3.23 9.90 -4.88
CA LEU A 67 2.19 9.47 -5.80
C LEU A 67 1.99 10.51 -6.91
N GLY A 68 1.68 10.04 -8.12
CA GLY A 68 1.43 10.92 -9.25
C GLY A 68 1.09 10.14 -10.52
N GLY A 69 0.69 10.85 -11.57
CA GLY A 69 0.34 10.27 -12.86
C GLY A 69 -0.56 11.17 -13.71
N ASP A 70 -1.34 10.56 -14.61
CA ASP A 70 -2.35 11.20 -15.48
C ASP A 70 -3.77 11.08 -14.87
N CYS A 71 -4.80 11.40 -15.65
CA CYS A 71 -6.20 11.28 -15.22
C CYS A 71 -6.59 9.84 -14.89
N PHE A 72 -6.07 8.84 -15.63
CA PHE A 72 -6.32 7.43 -15.30
C PHE A 72 -5.69 7.06 -13.97
N SER A 73 -4.43 7.44 -13.78
CA SER A 73 -3.73 7.20 -12.50
C SER A 73 -4.43 7.88 -11.33
N TRP A 74 -5.01 9.08 -11.52
CA TRP A 74 -5.82 9.74 -10.50
C TRP A 74 -7.01 8.89 -10.09
N VAL A 75 -7.82 8.45 -11.06
CA VAL A 75 -9.00 7.62 -10.78
C VAL A 75 -8.60 6.27 -10.19
N MET A 76 -7.53 5.65 -10.69
CA MET A 76 -7.03 4.38 -10.14
C MET A 76 -6.62 4.49 -8.68
N GLU A 77 -5.92 5.56 -8.31
CA GLU A 77 -5.45 5.78 -6.93
C GLU A 77 -6.56 6.28 -6.02
N TYR A 78 -7.36 7.25 -6.48
CA TYR A 78 -8.41 7.87 -5.67
C TYR A 78 -9.58 6.94 -5.43
N ASP A 79 -10.08 6.31 -6.51
CA ASP A 79 -11.19 5.37 -6.47
C ASP A 79 -10.75 3.93 -6.22
N ARG A 80 -9.42 3.66 -6.25
CA ARG A 80 -8.81 2.33 -6.07
C ARG A 80 -9.31 1.28 -7.04
N VAL A 81 -9.34 1.64 -8.30
CA VAL A 81 -9.77 0.80 -9.39
C VAL A 81 -8.62 0.37 -10.28
N ASP A 82 -8.86 -0.67 -11.05
CA ASP A 82 -7.94 -1.02 -12.13
C ASP A 82 -8.10 -0.05 -13.33
N PHE A 83 -7.15 -0.13 -14.24
CA PHE A 83 -7.13 0.75 -15.43
C PHE A 83 -8.40 0.64 -16.27
N PHE A 84 -8.98 -0.55 -16.40
CA PHE A 84 -10.16 -0.77 -17.22
C PHE A 84 -11.39 -0.06 -16.65
N GLU A 85 -11.55 -0.14 -15.35
CA GLU A 85 -12.64 0.54 -14.65
C GLU A 85 -12.42 2.06 -14.62
N ALA A 86 -11.18 2.53 -14.43
CA ALA A 86 -10.84 3.94 -14.54
C ALA A 86 -11.16 4.49 -15.94
N LEU A 87 -10.87 3.72 -16.99
CA LEU A 87 -11.21 4.08 -18.37
C LEU A 87 -12.73 4.18 -18.58
N LYS A 88 -13.51 3.26 -18.02
CA LYS A 88 -14.99 3.32 -18.10
C LYS A 88 -15.53 4.55 -17.40
N ILE A 89 -15.08 4.82 -16.17
CA ILE A 89 -15.51 5.98 -15.40
C ILE A 89 -15.22 7.28 -16.15
N LEU A 90 -14.02 7.42 -16.69
CA LEU A 90 -13.62 8.61 -17.43
C LEU A 90 -14.34 8.71 -18.78
N ALA A 91 -14.59 7.60 -19.46
CA ALA A 91 -15.37 7.57 -20.69
C ALA A 91 -16.83 8.00 -20.43
N GLU A 92 -17.45 7.53 -19.35
CA GLU A 92 -18.79 7.93 -18.95
C GLU A 92 -18.86 9.43 -18.64
N LYS A 93 -17.89 9.95 -17.84
CA LYS A 93 -17.76 11.39 -17.56
C LYS A 93 -17.56 12.23 -18.82
N ALA A 94 -16.79 11.70 -19.77
CA ALA A 94 -16.54 12.35 -21.07
C ALA A 94 -17.69 12.16 -22.07
N HIS A 95 -18.79 11.50 -21.69
CA HIS A 95 -19.93 11.14 -22.56
C HIS A 95 -19.50 10.35 -23.80
N LEU A 96 -18.54 9.44 -23.65
CA LEU A 96 -18.06 8.56 -24.70
C LEU A 96 -18.62 7.16 -24.48
N GLU A 97 -19.20 6.57 -25.55
CA GLU A 97 -19.61 5.16 -25.49
C GLU A 97 -18.39 4.26 -25.50
N VAL A 98 -18.25 3.45 -24.43
CA VAL A 98 -17.19 2.44 -24.36
C VAL A 98 -17.44 1.40 -25.48
N PRO A 99 -16.51 1.20 -26.42
CA PRO A 99 -16.67 0.21 -27.48
C PRO A 99 -16.97 -1.17 -26.88
N LYS A 100 -18.02 -1.83 -27.36
CA LYS A 100 -18.33 -3.20 -26.95
C LYS A 100 -17.19 -4.12 -27.36
N PHE A 101 -16.45 -4.60 -26.38
CA PHE A 101 -15.34 -5.51 -26.61
C PHE A 101 -15.88 -6.87 -27.04
N THR A 102 -15.67 -7.24 -28.29
CA THR A 102 -15.81 -8.61 -28.76
C THR A 102 -14.46 -9.29 -28.61
N PRO A 103 -14.32 -10.30 -27.74
CA PRO A 103 -13.06 -11.02 -27.61
C PRO A 103 -12.71 -11.66 -28.96
N ARG A 104 -11.59 -11.28 -29.58
CA ARG A 104 -11.03 -12.06 -30.68
C ARG A 104 -10.63 -13.42 -30.11
N HIS A 105 -11.26 -14.48 -30.59
CA HIS A 105 -10.88 -15.86 -30.32
C HIS A 105 -9.41 -16.06 -30.71
N SER A 106 -8.51 -16.00 -29.77
CA SER A 106 -7.16 -16.55 -29.90
C SER A 106 -7.21 -18.00 -29.44
N GLN A 107 -7.02 -18.91 -30.37
CA GLN A 107 -6.89 -20.33 -30.12
C GLN A 107 -5.66 -20.58 -29.22
N GLY A 108 -5.89 -21.24 -28.06
CA GLY A 108 -4.86 -21.98 -27.34
C GLY A 108 -3.99 -21.18 -26.37
N GLY A 109 -4.56 -20.72 -25.25
CA GLY A 109 -3.85 -20.28 -24.06
C GLY A 109 -4.86 -19.92 -22.97
N GLN A 110 -4.71 -20.42 -21.76
CA GLN A 110 -5.53 -20.00 -20.62
C GLN A 110 -5.34 -18.49 -20.41
N GLN A 111 -6.32 -17.69 -20.86
CA GLN A 111 -6.35 -16.25 -20.56
C GLN A 111 -6.61 -16.08 -19.06
N PRO A 112 -5.95 -15.12 -18.36
CA PRO A 112 -6.37 -14.71 -17.05
C PRO A 112 -7.84 -14.28 -17.10
N LEU A 113 -8.69 -14.84 -16.26
CA LEU A 113 -10.10 -14.45 -16.15
C LEU A 113 -10.14 -12.98 -15.74
N GLU A 114 -10.87 -12.17 -16.50
CA GLU A 114 -11.02 -10.75 -16.19
C GLU A 114 -11.66 -10.57 -14.81
N LYS A 115 -11.16 -9.64 -14.01
CA LYS A 115 -11.72 -9.33 -12.68
C LYS A 115 -13.20 -8.96 -12.76
N SER A 116 -13.65 -8.32 -13.84
CA SER A 116 -15.07 -8.01 -14.10
C SER A 116 -15.95 -9.25 -14.03
N SER A 117 -15.54 -10.37 -14.63
CA SER A 117 -16.26 -11.63 -14.60
C SER A 117 -16.34 -12.23 -13.20
N LEU A 118 -15.31 -12.02 -12.36
CA LEU A 118 -15.34 -12.44 -10.95
C LEU A 118 -16.36 -11.64 -10.14
N TYR A 119 -16.47 -10.33 -10.34
CA TYR A 119 -17.51 -9.53 -9.67
C TYR A 119 -18.92 -9.93 -10.10
N ASP A 120 -19.11 -10.23 -11.38
CA ASP A 120 -20.42 -10.67 -11.91
C ASP A 120 -20.87 -11.99 -11.29
N VAL A 121 -19.98 -12.99 -11.16
CA VAL A 121 -20.33 -14.26 -10.53
C VAL A 121 -20.55 -14.12 -9.03
N MET A 122 -19.80 -13.25 -8.35
CA MET A 122 -19.99 -12.97 -6.93
C MET A 122 -21.34 -12.28 -6.67
N LYS A 123 -21.69 -11.28 -7.48
CA LYS A 123 -22.99 -10.59 -7.39
C LYS A 123 -24.16 -11.54 -7.68
N TRP A 124 -24.01 -12.41 -8.67
CA TRP A 124 -25.00 -13.45 -8.94
C TRP A 124 -25.16 -14.42 -7.75
N ALA A 125 -24.06 -14.86 -7.15
CA ALA A 125 -24.09 -15.76 -5.98
C ALA A 125 -24.77 -15.08 -4.78
N GLU A 126 -24.48 -13.80 -4.51
CA GLU A 126 -25.17 -13.01 -3.50
C GLU A 126 -26.68 -13.01 -3.72
N THR A 127 -27.12 -12.73 -4.95
CA THR A 127 -28.55 -12.76 -5.31
C THR A 127 -29.17 -14.13 -5.04
N GLN A 128 -28.48 -15.22 -5.44
CA GLN A 128 -29.00 -16.58 -5.20
C GLN A 128 -29.13 -16.91 -3.71
N PHE A 129 -28.15 -16.53 -2.89
CA PHE A 129 -28.22 -16.74 -1.44
C PHE A 129 -29.29 -15.88 -0.79
N HIS A 130 -29.44 -14.63 -1.21
CA HIS A 130 -30.44 -13.70 -0.68
C HIS A 130 -31.86 -14.16 -1.02
N GLU A 131 -32.13 -14.50 -2.29
CA GLU A 131 -33.40 -15.05 -2.73
C GLU A 131 -33.73 -16.38 -1.99
N CYS A 132 -32.74 -17.24 -1.78
CA CYS A 132 -32.93 -18.47 -1.02
C CYS A 132 -33.34 -18.17 0.42
N LEU A 133 -32.71 -17.20 1.09
CA LEU A 133 -33.09 -16.79 2.45
C LEU A 133 -34.48 -16.18 2.47
N MET A 134 -34.77 -15.21 1.61
CA MET A 134 -35.91 -14.29 1.77
C MET A 134 -37.19 -14.82 1.11
N GLU A 135 -37.08 -15.57 0.03
CA GLU A 135 -38.22 -15.87 -0.84
C GLU A 135 -38.61 -17.35 -0.87
N THR A 136 -37.74 -18.26 -0.40
CA THR A 136 -38.01 -19.69 -0.49
C THR A 136 -38.41 -20.32 0.84
N SER A 137 -39.17 -21.42 0.79
CA SER A 137 -39.48 -22.24 1.97
C SER A 137 -38.21 -22.91 2.54
N VAL A 138 -37.20 -23.15 1.73
CA VAL A 138 -35.92 -23.72 2.16
C VAL A 138 -35.18 -22.79 3.12
N GLY A 139 -35.33 -21.47 2.95
CA GLY A 139 -34.74 -20.46 3.81
C GLY A 139 -35.51 -20.20 5.11
N GLU A 140 -36.69 -20.76 5.31
CA GLU A 140 -37.57 -20.43 6.45
C GLU A 140 -36.91 -20.69 7.81
N TYR A 141 -36.19 -21.78 7.97
CA TYR A 141 -35.48 -22.08 9.22
C TYR A 141 -34.35 -21.07 9.49
N ALA A 142 -33.62 -20.69 8.43
CA ALA A 142 -32.56 -19.71 8.55
C ALA A 142 -33.11 -18.30 8.86
N ARG A 143 -34.23 -17.90 8.23
CA ARG A 143 -34.91 -16.63 8.56
C ARG A 143 -35.36 -16.60 10.02
N ARG A 144 -36.01 -17.66 10.49
CA ARG A 144 -36.49 -17.78 11.87
C ARG A 144 -35.30 -17.66 12.85
N TYR A 145 -34.22 -18.38 12.59
CA TYR A 145 -33.00 -18.26 13.38
C TYR A 145 -32.46 -16.81 13.43
N LEU A 146 -32.43 -16.10 12.30
CA LEU A 146 -31.97 -14.71 12.27
C LEU A 146 -32.93 -13.78 13.01
N MET A 147 -34.23 -13.99 12.94
CA MET A 147 -35.23 -13.15 13.59
C MET A 147 -35.36 -13.45 15.10
N GLU A 148 -35.46 -14.72 15.47
CA GLU A 148 -35.74 -15.11 16.86
C GLU A 148 -34.48 -15.22 17.73
N ASP A 149 -33.39 -15.81 17.19
CA ASP A 149 -32.16 -16.03 17.96
C ASP A 149 -31.14 -14.91 17.80
N ARG A 150 -31.25 -14.07 16.74
CA ARG A 150 -30.35 -12.97 16.45
C ARG A 150 -31.01 -11.59 16.47
N GLY A 151 -32.33 -11.55 16.61
CA GLY A 151 -33.07 -10.32 16.70
C GLY A 151 -33.05 -9.44 15.44
N PHE A 152 -32.66 -9.99 14.27
CA PHE A 152 -32.58 -9.22 13.04
C PHE A 152 -33.95 -8.98 12.43
N THR A 153 -34.22 -7.73 12.02
CA THR A 153 -35.41 -7.41 11.26
C THR A 153 -35.27 -7.77 9.78
N GLU A 154 -36.39 -7.93 9.08
CA GLU A 154 -36.35 -8.14 7.62
C GLU A 154 -35.63 -6.99 6.90
N GLU A 155 -35.82 -5.75 7.35
CA GLU A 155 -35.18 -4.58 6.80
C GLU A 155 -33.65 -4.69 6.91
N THR A 156 -33.16 -5.08 8.07
CA THR A 156 -31.72 -5.32 8.32
C THR A 156 -31.18 -6.44 7.45
N MET A 157 -31.91 -7.57 7.32
CA MET A 157 -31.50 -8.66 6.45
C MET A 157 -31.42 -8.24 4.97
N ARG A 158 -32.31 -7.37 4.52
CA ARG A 158 -32.29 -6.80 3.16
C ARG A 158 -31.16 -5.77 2.99
N GLN A 159 -30.97 -4.89 3.96
CA GLN A 159 -29.91 -3.89 3.94
C GLN A 159 -28.51 -4.51 3.76
N PHE A 160 -28.24 -5.57 4.53
CA PHE A 160 -26.96 -6.28 4.47
C PHE A 160 -26.93 -7.42 3.44
N ASN A 161 -27.96 -7.57 2.61
CA ASN A 161 -28.12 -8.65 1.62
C ASN A 161 -27.82 -10.05 2.21
N LEU A 162 -28.24 -10.30 3.46
CA LEU A 162 -28.03 -11.60 4.09
C LEU A 162 -28.64 -12.70 3.26
N GLY A 163 -27.99 -13.85 3.23
CA GLY A 163 -28.40 -14.98 2.40
C GLY A 163 -28.38 -16.30 3.15
N PHE A 164 -28.79 -17.36 2.45
CA PHE A 164 -28.71 -18.72 2.95
C PHE A 164 -28.25 -19.68 1.86
N HIS A 165 -27.28 -20.52 2.17
CA HIS A 165 -26.91 -21.67 1.37
C HIS A 165 -27.50 -22.92 2.03
N PRO A 166 -28.39 -23.67 1.35
CA PRO A 166 -29.05 -24.87 1.90
C PRO A 166 -28.08 -26.04 2.10
N ASP A 167 -28.56 -27.11 2.73
CA ASP A 167 -27.79 -28.34 2.96
C ASP A 167 -27.74 -29.21 1.71
N ASP A 168 -27.17 -28.69 0.63
CA ASP A 168 -26.95 -29.37 -0.65
C ASP A 168 -25.58 -28.96 -1.23
N TRP A 169 -24.67 -29.92 -1.33
CA TRP A 169 -23.32 -29.74 -1.84
C TRP A 169 -23.22 -29.39 -3.33
N GLN A 170 -24.34 -29.41 -4.05
CA GLN A 170 -24.43 -29.15 -5.49
C GLN A 170 -25.39 -28.00 -5.82
N TRP A 171 -25.93 -27.34 -4.84
CA TRP A 171 -26.99 -26.36 -5.03
C TRP A 171 -26.55 -25.19 -5.92
N LEU A 172 -25.40 -24.57 -5.62
CA LEU A 172 -24.86 -23.45 -6.38
C LEU A 172 -24.24 -23.91 -7.70
N VAL A 173 -23.51 -25.05 -7.69
CA VAL A 173 -22.98 -25.70 -8.91
C VAL A 173 -24.10 -25.96 -9.93
N ASN A 174 -25.24 -26.53 -9.50
CA ASN A 174 -26.33 -26.81 -10.40
C ASN A 174 -26.98 -25.53 -10.96
N ARG A 175 -27.10 -24.47 -10.16
CA ARG A 175 -27.68 -23.18 -10.57
C ARG A 175 -26.77 -22.39 -11.52
N SER A 176 -25.47 -22.57 -11.41
CA SER A 176 -24.50 -21.90 -12.26
C SER A 176 -24.35 -22.50 -13.66
N ARG A 177 -24.86 -23.75 -13.87
CA ARG A 177 -24.77 -24.43 -15.16
C ARG A 177 -25.36 -23.57 -16.27
N ASN A 178 -24.66 -23.51 -17.39
CA ASN A 178 -25.02 -22.71 -18.57
C ASN A 178 -24.99 -21.18 -18.37
N ARG A 179 -24.58 -20.70 -17.20
CA ARG A 179 -24.46 -19.25 -16.93
C ARG A 179 -23.02 -18.81 -16.76
N PHE A 180 -22.24 -19.55 -16.00
CA PHE A 180 -20.84 -19.26 -15.73
C PHE A 180 -19.96 -20.49 -15.92
N PRO A 181 -18.73 -20.34 -16.44
CA PRO A 181 -17.76 -21.43 -16.48
C PRO A 181 -17.41 -21.93 -15.07
N GLU A 182 -17.29 -23.25 -14.89
CA GLU A 182 -16.90 -23.85 -13.60
C GLU A 182 -15.59 -23.29 -13.06
N GLN A 183 -14.63 -22.99 -13.95
CA GLN A 183 -13.35 -22.38 -13.59
C GLN A 183 -13.51 -21.02 -12.90
N LEU A 184 -14.48 -20.20 -13.33
CA LEU A 184 -14.76 -18.91 -12.74
C LEU A 184 -15.27 -19.03 -11.29
N LEU A 185 -16.13 -20.03 -11.01
CA LEU A 185 -16.61 -20.29 -9.65
C LEU A 185 -15.49 -20.82 -8.74
N LEU A 186 -14.57 -21.61 -9.28
CA LEU A 186 -13.38 -22.09 -8.55
C LEU A 186 -12.46 -20.91 -8.16
N GLU A 187 -12.21 -19.99 -9.08
CA GLU A 187 -11.41 -18.80 -8.82
C GLU A 187 -12.09 -17.81 -7.86
N ALA A 188 -13.41 -17.65 -7.98
CA ALA A 188 -14.24 -16.90 -7.03
C ALA A 188 -14.34 -17.55 -5.64
N LYS A 189 -13.83 -18.78 -5.46
CA LYS A 189 -13.89 -19.55 -4.22
C LYS A 189 -15.34 -19.84 -3.75
N LEU A 190 -16.27 -19.94 -4.70
CA LEU A 190 -17.66 -20.34 -4.44
C LEU A 190 -17.83 -21.85 -4.42
N ILE A 191 -16.99 -22.54 -5.16
CA ILE A 191 -16.93 -24.01 -5.23
C ILE A 191 -15.47 -24.48 -5.06
N PHE A 192 -15.31 -25.75 -4.75
CA PHE A 192 -13.99 -26.38 -4.66
C PHE A 192 -14.00 -27.78 -5.28
N ARG A 193 -12.81 -28.27 -5.63
CA ARG A 193 -12.61 -29.63 -6.13
C ARG A 193 -11.66 -30.37 -5.21
N LYS A 194 -12.09 -31.54 -4.71
CA LYS A 194 -11.21 -32.39 -3.90
C LYS A 194 -10.17 -33.07 -4.80
N GLU A 195 -8.97 -33.24 -4.29
CA GLU A 195 -7.91 -33.98 -4.99
C GLU A 195 -8.40 -35.40 -5.38
N GLY A 196 -8.17 -35.78 -6.62
CA GLY A 196 -8.62 -37.08 -7.17
C GLY A 196 -10.08 -37.16 -7.59
N GLN A 197 -10.85 -36.06 -7.44
CA GLN A 197 -12.24 -36.00 -7.89
C GLN A 197 -12.40 -35.08 -9.10
N SER A 198 -13.18 -35.50 -10.10
CA SER A 198 -13.52 -34.67 -11.25
C SER A 198 -14.68 -33.70 -10.98
N ARG A 199 -15.47 -33.95 -9.95
CA ARG A 199 -16.68 -33.17 -9.62
C ARG A 199 -16.40 -32.10 -8.60
N CYS A 200 -16.91 -30.90 -8.85
CA CYS A 200 -16.86 -29.80 -7.89
C CYS A 200 -18.00 -29.88 -6.88
N SER A 201 -17.78 -29.25 -5.71
CA SER A 201 -18.78 -29.13 -4.65
C SER A 201 -18.83 -27.68 -4.18
N ASP A 202 -19.99 -27.27 -3.65
CA ASP A 202 -20.20 -25.93 -3.11
C ASP A 202 -19.33 -25.69 -1.86
N TYR A 203 -18.79 -24.49 -1.74
CA TYR A 203 -17.86 -24.14 -0.67
C TYR A 203 -18.57 -23.88 0.66
N PHE A 204 -19.75 -23.25 0.59
CA PHE A 204 -20.59 -22.95 1.75
C PHE A 204 -21.83 -23.85 1.72
N VAL A 205 -21.99 -24.69 2.73
CA VAL A 205 -23.15 -25.60 2.81
C VAL A 205 -23.79 -25.46 4.18
N ASN A 206 -25.11 -25.38 4.22
CA ASN A 206 -25.94 -25.23 5.42
C ASN A 206 -25.51 -24.02 6.28
N ARG A 207 -25.37 -22.85 5.63
CA ARG A 207 -24.87 -21.63 6.30
C ARG A 207 -25.71 -20.40 5.96
N VAL A 208 -25.93 -19.58 6.98
CA VAL A 208 -26.28 -18.17 6.76
C VAL A 208 -25.11 -17.47 6.13
N MET A 209 -25.36 -16.68 5.08
CA MET A 209 -24.35 -16.02 4.27
C MET A 209 -24.31 -14.52 4.55
N PHE A 210 -23.12 -14.01 4.82
CA PHE A 210 -22.82 -12.61 5.05
C PHE A 210 -21.94 -12.13 3.88
N PRO A 211 -22.49 -11.39 2.91
CA PRO A 211 -21.68 -10.87 1.81
C PRO A 211 -20.74 -9.81 2.32
N VAL A 212 -19.48 -9.88 1.85
CA VAL A 212 -18.44 -8.89 2.13
C VAL A 212 -18.28 -8.02 0.90
N HIS A 213 -18.52 -6.72 1.07
CA HIS A 213 -18.43 -5.75 -0.01
C HIS A 213 -17.11 -4.98 0.05
N ASP A 214 -16.63 -4.59 -1.12
CA ASP A 214 -15.57 -3.58 -1.23
C ASP A 214 -16.16 -2.16 -1.08
N GLU A 215 -15.30 -1.16 -1.18
CA GLU A 215 -15.65 0.26 -1.07
C GLU A 215 -16.71 0.73 -2.08
N ARG A 216 -16.93 -0.02 -3.16
CA ARG A 216 -17.89 0.26 -4.24
C ARG A 216 -19.15 -0.57 -4.16
N LYS A 217 -19.40 -1.19 -3.02
CA LYS A 217 -20.52 -2.12 -2.82
C LYS A 217 -20.50 -3.33 -3.76
N ARG A 218 -19.31 -3.73 -4.28
CA ARG A 218 -19.16 -4.96 -5.04
C ARG A 218 -18.88 -6.11 -4.10
N VAL A 219 -19.57 -7.23 -4.29
CA VAL A 219 -19.32 -8.45 -3.50
C VAL A 219 -17.98 -9.04 -3.87
N VAL A 220 -17.11 -9.24 -2.88
CA VAL A 220 -15.76 -9.77 -3.05
C VAL A 220 -15.51 -11.07 -2.29
N ALA A 221 -16.32 -11.35 -1.28
CA ALA A 221 -16.23 -12.56 -0.45
C ALA A 221 -17.54 -12.83 0.27
N PHE A 222 -17.59 -13.95 0.98
CA PHE A 222 -18.68 -14.29 1.89
C PHE A 222 -18.13 -14.79 3.22
N GLY A 223 -18.80 -14.41 4.31
CA GLY A 223 -18.78 -15.12 5.57
C GLY A 223 -19.94 -16.11 5.63
N GLY A 224 -19.73 -17.25 6.26
CA GLY A 224 -20.78 -18.27 6.43
C GLY A 224 -20.88 -18.73 7.88
N ARG A 225 -22.05 -18.60 8.52
CA ARG A 225 -22.33 -19.12 9.87
C ARG A 225 -23.19 -20.36 9.78
N ILE A 226 -22.73 -21.47 10.38
CA ILE A 226 -23.51 -22.70 10.43
C ILE A 226 -24.76 -22.53 11.28
N LEU A 227 -25.89 -23.10 10.85
CA LEU A 227 -27.13 -23.10 11.62
C LEU A 227 -27.05 -24.06 12.83
N PRO A 228 -27.72 -23.73 13.96
CA PRO A 228 -27.86 -24.66 15.09
C PRO A 228 -28.52 -25.98 14.66
N GLY A 229 -28.13 -27.09 15.30
CA GLY A 229 -28.71 -28.40 14.99
C GLY A 229 -28.07 -29.16 13.81
N ALA A 230 -27.24 -28.49 12.99
CA ALA A 230 -26.35 -29.22 12.09
C ALA A 230 -25.29 -29.98 12.94
N ASP A 231 -24.66 -31.04 12.36
CA ASP A 231 -23.54 -31.77 13.01
C ASP A 231 -22.34 -30.83 13.32
N SER A 232 -22.65 -29.81 14.15
CA SER A 232 -21.79 -28.64 14.44
C SER A 232 -20.53 -29.02 15.24
N ALA A 233 -20.49 -30.20 15.82
CA ALA A 233 -19.32 -30.68 16.56
C ALA A 233 -18.08 -30.91 15.67
N LYS A 234 -18.26 -30.99 14.34
CA LYS A 234 -17.18 -31.25 13.36
C LYS A 234 -16.89 -30.08 12.41
N LEU A 235 -17.73 -29.03 12.40
CA LEU A 235 -17.61 -27.92 11.46
C LEU A 235 -17.39 -26.60 12.19
N ALA A 236 -16.52 -25.74 11.64
CA ALA A 236 -16.28 -24.41 12.21
C ALA A 236 -17.58 -23.59 12.24
N LYS A 237 -17.84 -22.93 13.39
CA LYS A 237 -19.03 -22.08 13.63
C LYS A 237 -19.13 -20.98 12.55
N TYR A 238 -18.02 -20.30 12.29
CA TYR A 238 -17.86 -19.33 11.19
C TYR A 238 -16.83 -19.83 10.19
N PHE A 239 -17.09 -19.57 8.92
CA PHE A 239 -16.23 -19.95 7.83
C PHE A 239 -16.25 -18.86 6.75
N ASN A 240 -15.09 -18.32 6.40
CA ASN A 240 -14.96 -17.21 5.46
C ASN A 240 -14.36 -17.68 4.14
N SER A 241 -14.66 -16.97 3.07
CA SER A 241 -13.97 -17.16 1.78
C SER A 241 -12.45 -17.17 1.98
N PRO A 242 -11.73 -18.05 1.28
CA PRO A 242 -10.27 -17.94 1.17
C PRO A 242 -9.84 -16.69 0.44
N GLU A 243 -8.56 -16.32 0.54
CA GLU A 243 -7.94 -15.27 -0.28
C GLU A 243 -8.17 -15.53 -1.77
N SER A 244 -8.43 -14.48 -2.54
CA SER A 244 -8.64 -14.54 -3.99
C SER A 244 -8.06 -13.30 -4.68
N VAL A 245 -8.13 -13.26 -6.00
CA VAL A 245 -7.66 -12.09 -6.79
C VAL A 245 -8.43 -10.80 -6.44
N ILE A 246 -9.68 -10.93 -5.96
CA ILE A 246 -10.55 -9.80 -5.60
C ILE A 246 -10.74 -9.65 -4.08
N PHE A 247 -10.18 -10.53 -3.26
CA PHE A 247 -10.40 -10.54 -1.82
C PHE A 247 -9.12 -10.78 -1.03
N THR A 248 -8.80 -9.85 -0.12
CA THR A 248 -7.69 -9.96 0.84
C THR A 248 -8.19 -9.60 2.23
N LYS A 249 -8.27 -10.59 3.14
CA LYS A 249 -8.81 -10.42 4.51
C LYS A 249 -8.13 -9.31 5.30
N SER A 250 -6.84 -9.16 5.12
CA SER A 250 -6.03 -8.17 5.84
C SER A 250 -6.24 -6.73 5.39
N LYS A 251 -7.04 -6.50 4.34
CA LYS A 251 -7.29 -5.17 3.76
C LYS A 251 -8.75 -4.72 3.82
N LEU A 252 -9.68 -5.64 4.09
CA LEU A 252 -11.10 -5.38 4.05
C LEU A 252 -11.75 -5.55 5.42
N LEU A 253 -12.79 -4.76 5.66
CA LEU A 253 -13.63 -4.81 6.85
C LEU A 253 -15.09 -5.02 6.42
N PHE A 254 -15.82 -5.83 7.17
CA PHE A 254 -17.25 -6.06 6.94
C PHE A 254 -18.08 -4.82 7.29
N GLY A 255 -19.11 -4.55 6.51
CA GLY A 255 -20.05 -3.45 6.74
C GLY A 255 -19.48 -2.06 6.46
N LEU A 256 -18.29 -1.95 5.86
CA LEU A 256 -17.66 -0.68 5.60
C LEU A 256 -18.42 0.17 4.59
N ASP A 257 -18.98 -0.45 3.57
CA ASP A 257 -19.81 0.18 2.55
C ASP A 257 -21.06 0.84 3.15
N GLU A 258 -21.65 0.21 4.16
CA GLU A 258 -22.78 0.75 4.92
C GLU A 258 -22.35 1.79 5.97
N ALA A 259 -21.15 1.63 6.56
CA ALA A 259 -20.66 2.50 7.62
C ALA A 259 -20.12 3.86 7.13
N ARG A 260 -19.83 4.01 5.83
CA ARG A 260 -19.16 5.21 5.28
C ARG A 260 -19.81 6.54 5.64
N GLN A 261 -21.11 6.61 5.56
CA GLN A 261 -21.83 7.85 5.90
C GLN A 261 -21.74 8.15 7.40
N GLY A 262 -22.01 7.17 8.26
CA GLY A 262 -21.90 7.34 9.72
C GLY A 262 -20.48 7.69 10.16
N ILE A 263 -19.45 7.10 9.52
CA ILE A 263 -18.05 7.45 9.77
C ILE A 263 -17.77 8.91 9.39
N ARG A 264 -18.26 9.36 8.23
CA ARG A 264 -18.08 10.75 7.77
C ARG A 264 -18.75 11.76 8.70
N GLU A 265 -19.95 11.46 9.16
CA GLU A 265 -20.71 12.33 10.05
C GLU A 265 -20.09 12.44 11.45
N THR A 266 -19.55 11.33 11.96
CA THR A 266 -18.98 11.27 13.32
C THR A 266 -17.48 11.46 13.39
N GLU A 267 -16.79 11.48 12.24
CA GLU A 267 -15.32 11.41 12.12
C GLU A 267 -14.70 10.25 12.94
N THR A 268 -15.53 9.26 13.29
CA THR A 268 -15.17 8.14 14.15
C THR A 268 -15.56 6.83 13.49
N VAL A 269 -14.66 5.85 13.47
CA VAL A 269 -14.97 4.48 13.09
C VAL A 269 -14.88 3.58 14.32
N VAL A 270 -15.87 2.74 14.48
CA VAL A 270 -15.95 1.72 15.54
C VAL A 270 -15.68 0.36 14.93
N VAL A 271 -14.74 -0.38 15.47
CA VAL A 271 -14.36 -1.71 14.96
C VAL A 271 -14.75 -2.75 16.00
N VAL A 272 -15.56 -3.71 15.59
CA VAL A 272 -15.97 -4.89 16.39
C VAL A 272 -15.39 -6.19 15.80
N GLU A 273 -15.50 -7.31 16.51
CA GLU A 273 -14.93 -8.58 16.05
C GLU A 273 -15.83 -9.36 15.09
N GLY A 274 -17.15 -9.31 15.28
CA GLY A 274 -18.12 -10.17 14.62
C GLY A 274 -19.04 -9.48 13.62
N TYR A 275 -19.49 -10.24 12.61
CA TYR A 275 -20.48 -9.79 11.64
C TYR A 275 -21.81 -9.41 12.32
N THR A 276 -22.25 -10.25 13.27
CA THR A 276 -23.50 -10.05 14.00
C THR A 276 -23.47 -8.79 14.82
N ASP A 277 -22.36 -8.49 15.47
CA ASP A 277 -22.21 -7.29 16.30
C ASP A 277 -22.28 -6.01 15.46
N CYS A 278 -21.65 -6.05 14.29
CA CYS A 278 -21.71 -4.95 13.32
C CYS A 278 -23.15 -4.75 12.83
N ILE A 279 -23.83 -5.81 12.41
CA ILE A 279 -25.20 -5.74 11.90
C ILE A 279 -26.16 -5.26 12.99
N THR A 280 -26.05 -5.78 14.22
CA THR A 280 -26.86 -5.33 15.36
C THR A 280 -26.61 -3.86 15.64
N ALA A 281 -25.38 -3.39 15.63
CA ALA A 281 -25.06 -1.99 15.84
C ALA A 281 -25.75 -1.09 14.81
N HIS A 282 -25.70 -1.43 13.54
CA HIS A 282 -26.40 -0.71 12.48
C HIS A 282 -27.92 -0.73 12.66
N GLN A 283 -28.50 -1.88 13.03
CA GLN A 283 -29.93 -2.00 13.30
C GLN A 283 -30.40 -1.08 14.43
N PHE A 284 -29.57 -0.91 15.47
CA PHE A 284 -29.84 0.02 16.57
C PHE A 284 -29.49 1.48 16.25
N GLY A 285 -29.02 1.79 15.02
CA GLY A 285 -28.71 3.16 14.58
C GLY A 285 -27.29 3.63 14.91
N VAL A 286 -26.38 2.73 15.32
CA VAL A 286 -24.95 3.03 15.45
C VAL A 286 -24.28 2.66 14.13
N THR A 287 -24.35 3.58 13.16
CA THR A 287 -24.04 3.28 11.75
C THR A 287 -22.57 3.43 11.37
N ASN A 288 -21.70 3.85 12.27
CA ASN A 288 -20.25 4.00 12.03
C ASN A 288 -19.44 2.77 12.49
N VAL A 289 -20.08 1.60 12.54
CA VAL A 289 -19.49 0.33 13.00
C VAL A 289 -19.09 -0.56 11.83
N VAL A 290 -17.91 -1.15 11.90
CA VAL A 290 -17.37 -2.14 10.97
C VAL A 290 -16.85 -3.36 11.72
N ALA A 291 -16.74 -4.52 11.06
CA ALA A 291 -16.20 -5.71 11.72
C ALA A 291 -14.97 -6.27 11.01
N THR A 292 -14.11 -6.96 11.78
CA THR A 292 -13.03 -7.75 11.22
C THR A 292 -13.56 -9.05 10.60
N LEU A 293 -12.77 -9.66 9.71
CA LEU A 293 -13.18 -10.87 8.96
C LEU A 293 -12.67 -12.17 9.62
N GLY A 294 -12.81 -12.28 10.95
CA GLY A 294 -12.30 -13.41 11.70
C GLY A 294 -10.76 -13.48 11.75
N THR A 295 -10.12 -12.35 11.61
CA THR A 295 -8.67 -12.18 11.74
C THR A 295 -8.38 -11.01 12.66
N ALA A 296 -7.24 -11.06 13.37
CA ALA A 296 -6.80 -9.90 14.14
C ALA A 296 -6.60 -8.69 13.22
N LEU A 297 -6.86 -7.51 13.76
CA LEU A 297 -6.64 -6.24 13.06
C LEU A 297 -5.19 -6.12 12.60
N THR A 298 -4.98 -5.76 11.34
CA THR A 298 -3.66 -5.69 10.68
C THR A 298 -3.20 -4.23 10.50
N GLU A 299 -1.92 -4.02 10.22
CA GLU A 299 -1.39 -2.70 9.87
C GLU A 299 -2.07 -2.09 8.63
N SER A 300 -2.44 -2.93 7.66
CA SER A 300 -3.19 -2.49 6.48
C SER A 300 -4.57 -1.95 6.86
N HIS A 301 -5.28 -2.63 7.78
CA HIS A 301 -6.54 -2.12 8.32
C HIS A 301 -6.35 -0.77 9.02
N VAL A 302 -5.28 -0.63 9.83
CA VAL A 302 -4.97 0.63 10.54
C VAL A 302 -4.74 1.76 9.55
N THR A 303 -3.87 1.53 8.56
CA THR A 303 -3.57 2.52 7.52
C THR A 303 -4.81 2.93 6.76
N TYR A 304 -5.71 1.99 6.51
CA TYR A 304 -6.97 2.25 5.84
C TYR A 304 -7.94 3.06 6.73
N LEU A 305 -8.15 2.64 7.99
CA LEU A 305 -9.04 3.32 8.92
C LEU A 305 -8.59 4.76 9.22
N LYS A 306 -7.28 5.01 9.29
CA LYS A 306 -6.70 6.35 9.45
C LYS A 306 -7.12 7.34 8.34
N ARG A 307 -7.40 6.83 7.14
CA ARG A 307 -7.85 7.67 6.01
C ARG A 307 -9.35 8.00 6.08
N LEU A 308 -10.11 7.15 6.76
CA LEU A 308 -11.57 7.28 6.83
C LEU A 308 -12.04 8.12 8.02
N ALA A 309 -11.31 8.08 9.13
CA ALA A 309 -11.73 8.68 10.37
C ALA A 309 -10.54 9.27 11.15
N ARG A 310 -10.81 10.31 11.93
CA ARG A 310 -9.84 10.88 12.88
C ARG A 310 -9.67 10.01 14.11
N LYS A 311 -10.77 9.39 14.56
CA LYS A 311 -10.84 8.53 15.74
C LYS A 311 -11.18 7.10 15.33
N VAL A 312 -10.43 6.14 15.86
CA VAL A 312 -10.70 4.71 15.74
C VAL A 312 -10.98 4.15 17.14
N VAL A 313 -12.14 3.56 17.32
CA VAL A 313 -12.52 2.92 18.58
C VAL A 313 -12.61 1.42 18.37
N LEU A 314 -11.76 0.65 19.05
CA LEU A 314 -11.84 -0.81 19.05
C LEU A 314 -12.71 -1.25 20.20
N VAL A 315 -13.76 -1.99 19.90
CA VAL A 315 -14.66 -2.57 20.91
C VAL A 315 -14.39 -4.05 21.02
N PHE A 316 -14.05 -4.49 22.19
CA PHE A 316 -13.76 -5.89 22.53
C PHE A 316 -14.79 -6.42 23.50
N ASP A 317 -15.06 -7.73 23.39
CA ASP A 317 -15.92 -8.44 24.30
C ASP A 317 -15.41 -8.34 25.76
N GLY A 318 -16.31 -8.39 26.71
CA GLY A 318 -16.02 -8.32 28.14
C GLY A 318 -15.40 -9.59 28.74
N ASP A 319 -14.63 -10.34 27.92
CA ASP A 319 -13.99 -11.59 28.33
C ASP A 319 -12.44 -11.51 28.29
N THR A 320 -11.77 -12.57 28.73
CA THR A 320 -10.30 -12.63 28.75
C THR A 320 -9.68 -12.69 27.34
N ALA A 321 -10.39 -13.23 26.36
CA ALA A 321 -9.92 -13.31 24.97
C ALA A 321 -9.96 -11.94 24.32
N GLY A 322 -11.02 -11.15 24.54
CA GLY A 322 -11.15 -9.77 24.10
C GLY A 322 -10.07 -8.86 24.71
N GLN A 323 -9.75 -9.02 26.00
CA GLN A 323 -8.64 -8.29 26.64
C GLN A 323 -7.29 -8.59 25.98
N GLN A 324 -6.99 -9.86 25.68
CA GLN A 324 -5.76 -10.26 25.00
C GLN A 324 -5.74 -9.76 23.54
N ALA A 325 -6.89 -9.72 22.88
CA ALA A 325 -7.00 -9.15 21.54
C ALA A 325 -6.72 -7.64 21.54
N ALA A 326 -7.22 -6.91 22.55
CA ALA A 326 -6.93 -5.50 22.80
C ALA A 326 -5.42 -5.26 22.97
N GLU A 327 -4.73 -6.05 23.77
CA GLU A 327 -3.27 -5.92 23.96
C GLU A 327 -2.48 -6.15 22.68
N ARG A 328 -2.86 -7.15 21.89
CA ARG A 328 -2.21 -7.42 20.59
C ARG A 328 -2.44 -6.30 19.56
N ALA A 329 -3.62 -5.71 19.56
CA ALA A 329 -3.94 -4.58 18.69
C ALA A 329 -3.11 -3.34 19.05
N LEU A 330 -2.94 -3.05 20.34
CA LEU A 330 -2.18 -1.92 20.85
C LEU A 330 -0.79 -1.79 20.23
N THR A 331 -0.02 -2.87 20.22
CA THR A 331 1.36 -2.87 19.72
C THR A 331 1.44 -2.44 18.25
N LYS A 332 0.43 -2.81 17.45
CA LYS A 332 0.38 -2.47 16.02
C LYS A 332 -0.05 -1.02 15.77
N PHE A 333 -0.92 -0.49 16.64
CA PHE A 333 -1.52 0.83 16.43
C PHE A 333 -0.77 1.98 17.08
N ILE A 334 -0.06 1.76 18.18
CA ILE A 334 0.71 2.84 18.84
C ILE A 334 1.77 3.42 17.90
N ALA A 335 2.32 2.60 17.01
CA ALA A 335 3.25 3.05 15.99
C ALA A 335 2.60 3.96 14.92
N GLN A 336 1.27 4.01 14.84
CA GLN A 336 0.53 4.79 13.85
C GLN A 336 0.00 6.09 14.45
N GLU A 337 0.05 7.18 13.69
CA GLU A 337 -0.47 8.49 14.11
C GLU A 337 -1.99 8.55 13.94
N VAL A 338 -2.74 7.86 14.82
CA VAL A 338 -4.21 7.88 14.85
C VAL A 338 -4.69 8.06 16.28
N ASP A 339 -5.84 8.71 16.50
CA ASP A 339 -6.52 8.72 17.81
C ASP A 339 -7.19 7.36 18.01
N LEU A 340 -6.42 6.41 18.55
CA LEU A 340 -6.90 5.08 18.86
C LEU A 340 -7.43 5.01 20.28
N ARG A 341 -8.63 4.49 20.40
CA ARG A 341 -9.29 4.24 21.68
C ARG A 341 -9.70 2.79 21.80
N ILE A 342 -9.74 2.30 23.03
CA ILE A 342 -10.11 0.91 23.33
C ILE A 342 -11.26 0.92 24.33
N LEU A 343 -12.34 0.25 23.94
CA LEU A 343 -13.50 0.01 24.76
C LEU A 343 -13.58 -1.50 25.04
N THR A 344 -13.56 -1.87 26.31
CA THR A 344 -13.92 -3.22 26.77
C THR A 344 -15.31 -3.12 27.37
N LEU A 345 -16.23 -3.93 26.89
CA LEU A 345 -17.60 -3.98 27.40
C LEU A 345 -17.63 -4.59 28.82
N PRO A 346 -18.72 -4.41 29.58
CA PRO A 346 -18.91 -5.06 30.87
C PRO A 346 -18.75 -6.58 30.77
N ALA A 347 -18.30 -7.20 31.85
CA ALA A 347 -17.96 -8.62 31.90
C ALA A 347 -19.09 -9.52 31.40
N GLY A 348 -18.78 -10.36 30.40
CA GLY A 348 -19.68 -11.36 29.85
C GLY A 348 -20.65 -10.85 28.76
N GLN A 349 -20.51 -9.60 28.31
CA GLN A 349 -21.32 -9.02 27.24
C GLN A 349 -20.52 -8.86 25.96
N ASP A 350 -21.11 -9.23 24.83
CA ASP A 350 -20.68 -8.82 23.50
C ASP A 350 -21.43 -7.53 23.06
N PRO A 351 -21.03 -6.89 21.94
CA PRO A 351 -21.70 -5.67 21.47
C PRO A 351 -23.19 -5.84 21.17
N ALA A 352 -23.63 -7.00 20.70
CA ALA A 352 -25.03 -7.28 20.42
C ALA A 352 -25.84 -7.40 21.72
N ASP A 353 -25.37 -8.20 22.68
CA ASP A 353 -25.97 -8.34 23.99
C ASP A 353 -26.08 -6.99 24.72
N PHE A 354 -25.02 -6.18 24.65
CA PHE A 354 -25.00 -4.84 25.25
C PHE A 354 -26.06 -3.92 24.63
N LEU A 355 -26.19 -3.91 23.31
CA LEU A 355 -27.15 -3.08 22.59
C LEU A 355 -28.60 -3.50 22.90
N GLU A 356 -28.88 -4.79 22.98
CA GLU A 356 -30.22 -5.29 23.33
C GLU A 356 -30.62 -4.91 24.76
N GLN A 357 -29.68 -4.90 25.72
CA GLN A 357 -29.96 -4.63 27.12
C GLN A 357 -29.95 -3.13 27.46
N GLN A 358 -29.01 -2.36 26.89
CA GLN A 358 -28.72 -0.97 27.28
C GLN A 358 -29.07 0.05 26.21
N GLY A 359 -29.23 -0.39 24.96
CA GLY A 359 -29.59 0.45 23.83
C GLY A 359 -28.43 1.26 23.23
N ALA A 360 -28.68 1.83 22.07
CA ALA A 360 -27.69 2.57 21.27
C ALA A 360 -27.06 3.76 21.99
N LYS A 361 -27.84 4.54 22.75
CA LYS A 361 -27.35 5.74 23.46
C LYS A 361 -26.24 5.39 24.47
N SER A 362 -26.42 4.30 25.19
CA SER A 362 -25.43 3.83 26.19
C SER A 362 -24.13 3.40 25.50
N LEU A 363 -24.22 2.68 24.36
CA LEU A 363 -23.03 2.31 23.60
C LEU A 363 -22.32 3.53 23.01
N GLN A 364 -23.06 4.49 22.45
CA GLN A 364 -22.49 5.73 21.92
C GLN A 364 -21.78 6.55 23.01
N GLN A 365 -22.33 6.58 24.24
CA GLN A 365 -21.67 7.22 25.38
C GLN A 365 -20.36 6.52 25.72
N LEU A 366 -20.35 5.18 25.82
CA LEU A 366 -19.12 4.42 26.09
C LEU A 366 -18.06 4.63 25.00
N ILE A 367 -18.47 4.69 23.72
CA ILE A 367 -17.58 4.98 22.58
C ILE A 367 -16.96 6.38 22.71
N ALA A 368 -17.76 7.38 23.14
CA ALA A 368 -17.28 8.74 23.33
C ALA A 368 -16.26 8.84 24.49
N GLU A 369 -16.51 8.12 25.59
CA GLU A 369 -15.71 8.10 26.80
C GLU A 369 -14.55 7.09 26.75
N ALA A 370 -14.44 6.26 25.69
CA ALA A 370 -13.42 5.25 25.55
C ALA A 370 -12.01 5.82 25.77
N PRO A 371 -11.18 5.20 26.61
CA PRO A 371 -9.83 5.69 26.91
C PRO A 371 -8.92 5.58 25.68
N GLU A 372 -7.98 6.53 25.56
CA GLU A 372 -6.88 6.41 24.62
C GLU A 372 -6.14 5.07 24.83
N ALA A 373 -5.71 4.45 23.74
CA ALA A 373 -5.03 3.16 23.77
C ALA A 373 -3.82 3.12 24.71
N TRP A 374 -3.08 4.23 24.80
CA TRP A 374 -1.97 4.38 25.73
C TRP A 374 -2.42 4.30 27.20
N ASN A 375 -3.47 5.06 27.56
CA ASN A 375 -4.02 5.06 28.91
C ASN A 375 -4.61 3.69 29.28
N PHE A 376 -5.24 3.02 28.30
CA PHE A 376 -5.77 1.67 28.47
C PHE A 376 -4.63 0.69 28.84
N LYS A 377 -3.52 0.68 28.09
CA LYS A 377 -2.37 -0.19 28.37
C LYS A 377 -1.74 0.13 29.72
N LEU A 378 -1.56 1.40 30.03
CA LEU A 378 -1.03 1.81 31.33
C LEU A 378 -1.89 1.30 32.49
N ASN A 379 -3.23 1.42 32.37
CA ASN A 379 -4.15 0.92 33.37
C ASN A 379 -4.07 -0.60 33.52
N LEU A 380 -3.94 -1.35 32.42
CA LEU A 380 -3.71 -2.80 32.47
C LEU A 380 -2.41 -3.16 33.21
N CYS A 381 -1.32 -2.45 32.91
CA CYS A 381 -0.05 -2.67 33.60
C CYS A 381 -0.17 -2.36 35.10
N VAL A 382 -0.89 -1.28 35.46
CA VAL A 382 -1.16 -0.92 36.85
C VAL A 382 -1.98 -2.00 37.57
N GLN A 383 -3.01 -2.54 36.95
CA GLN A 383 -3.80 -3.65 37.50
C GLN A 383 -2.97 -4.91 37.67
N LYS A 384 -2.06 -5.20 36.73
CA LYS A 384 -1.23 -6.43 36.73
C LYS A 384 -0.11 -6.40 37.76
N PHE A 385 0.57 -5.27 37.95
CA PHE A 385 1.78 -5.16 38.73
C PHE A 385 1.63 -4.35 40.01
N GLY A 386 0.60 -3.50 40.12
CA GLY A 386 0.39 -2.60 41.24
C GLY A 386 1.33 -1.37 41.22
N LEU A 387 0.86 -0.26 41.77
CA LEU A 387 1.66 0.99 41.89
C LEU A 387 2.35 1.11 43.26
N GLU A 388 1.95 0.31 44.25
CA GLU A 388 2.39 0.44 45.64
C GLU A 388 3.83 -0.04 45.85
N SER A 389 4.30 -0.98 45.01
CA SER A 389 5.64 -1.56 45.16
C SER A 389 6.62 -0.95 44.15
N ILE A 390 7.88 -0.80 44.58
CA ILE A 390 8.98 -0.36 43.72
C ILE A 390 9.13 -1.32 42.51
N ASP A 391 9.02 -2.64 42.76
CA ASP A 391 9.09 -3.65 41.69
C ASP A 391 7.92 -3.51 40.68
N GLY A 392 6.70 -3.25 41.18
CA GLY A 392 5.54 -2.99 40.32
C GLY A 392 5.72 -1.75 39.43
N GLN A 393 6.15 -0.64 40.04
CA GLN A 393 6.44 0.60 39.29
C GLN A 393 7.53 0.38 38.24
N HIS A 394 8.59 -0.36 38.57
CA HIS A 394 9.67 -0.69 37.63
C HIS A 394 9.16 -1.52 36.44
N ARG A 395 8.36 -2.57 36.71
CA ARG A 395 7.79 -3.41 35.62
C ARG A 395 6.83 -2.63 34.72
N ILE A 396 6.00 -1.76 35.29
CA ILE A 396 5.12 -0.89 34.52
C ILE A 396 5.96 0.01 33.60
N LEU A 397 7.02 0.64 34.15
CA LEU A 397 7.92 1.49 33.39
C LEU A 397 8.55 0.73 32.20
N GLU A 398 9.16 -0.44 32.47
CA GLU A 398 9.82 -1.24 31.44
C GLU A 398 8.84 -1.65 30.32
N GLU A 399 7.67 -2.22 30.66
CA GLU A 399 6.68 -2.68 29.66
C GLU A 399 6.16 -1.51 28.80
N MET A 400 5.97 -0.32 29.40
CA MET A 400 5.54 0.86 28.67
C MET A 400 6.66 1.46 27.79
N LEU A 401 7.91 1.43 28.22
CA LEU A 401 9.05 1.90 27.46
C LEU A 401 9.43 0.94 26.31
N GLU A 402 9.30 -0.37 26.50
CA GLU A 402 9.46 -1.37 25.44
C GLU A 402 8.47 -1.13 24.31
N LEU A 403 7.21 -0.84 24.64
CA LEU A 403 6.16 -0.53 23.69
C LEU A 403 6.48 0.76 22.87
N LEU A 404 7.02 1.81 23.52
CA LEU A 404 7.48 3.02 22.84
C LEU A 404 8.69 2.77 21.96
N ALA A 405 9.66 1.99 22.44
CA ALA A 405 10.87 1.67 21.68
C ALA A 405 10.57 0.86 20.42
N ALA A 406 9.54 -0.01 20.46
CA ALA A 406 9.04 -0.76 19.30
C ALA A 406 8.30 0.12 18.27
N SER A 407 8.13 1.42 18.54
CA SER A 407 7.35 2.35 17.71
C SER A 407 8.23 3.46 17.12
N PRO A 408 9.07 3.18 16.09
CA PRO A 408 10.04 4.13 15.55
C PRO A 408 9.41 5.43 15.01
N ASN A 409 8.16 5.37 14.56
CA ASN A 409 7.44 6.52 14.03
C ASN A 409 7.08 7.58 15.08
N LEU A 410 7.16 7.27 16.38
CA LEU A 410 6.94 8.22 17.48
C LEU A 410 8.23 8.91 17.94
N THR A 411 9.39 8.40 17.55
CA THR A 411 10.70 8.90 18.02
C THR A 411 10.92 10.35 17.62
N GLY A 412 11.22 11.19 18.61
CA GLY A 412 11.51 12.62 18.40
C GLY A 412 10.29 13.50 18.11
N LYS A 413 9.08 12.99 18.25
CA LYS A 413 7.83 13.75 18.03
C LYS A 413 7.25 14.25 19.34
N ILE A 414 6.50 15.36 19.29
CA ILE A 414 5.78 15.95 20.43
C ILE A 414 4.91 14.92 21.18
N ARG A 415 4.38 13.93 20.45
CA ARG A 415 3.55 12.87 21.04
C ARG A 415 4.35 11.97 21.98
N GLU A 416 5.59 11.63 21.64
CA GLU A 416 6.51 10.88 22.53
C GLU A 416 6.75 11.66 23.82
N ASP A 417 7.00 12.97 23.72
CA ASP A 417 7.22 13.84 24.89
C ASP A 417 6.01 13.89 25.82
N ILE A 418 4.80 14.01 25.27
CA ILE A 418 3.56 14.02 26.04
C ILE A 418 3.37 12.68 26.77
N ILE A 419 3.62 11.57 26.08
CA ILE A 419 3.49 10.22 26.65
C ILE A 419 4.49 10.01 27.80
N LEU A 420 5.76 10.38 27.60
CA LEU A 420 6.79 10.25 28.62
C LEU A 420 6.50 11.10 29.86
N ARG A 421 5.98 12.31 29.68
CA ARG A 421 5.55 13.15 30.81
C ARG A 421 4.40 12.50 31.57
N LYS A 422 3.33 12.08 30.88
CA LYS A 422 2.19 11.39 31.51
C LYS A 422 2.64 10.12 32.27
N LEU A 423 3.59 9.37 31.72
CA LEU A 423 4.15 8.17 32.38
C LEU A 423 4.95 8.54 33.63
N ALA A 424 5.81 9.54 33.55
CA ALA A 424 6.59 10.04 34.67
C ALA A 424 5.67 10.52 35.82
N ASP A 425 4.66 11.33 35.50
CA ASP A 425 3.68 11.84 36.46
C ASP A 425 2.92 10.68 37.15
N ARG A 426 2.48 9.68 36.36
CA ARG A 426 1.72 8.55 36.89
C ARG A 426 2.52 7.65 37.83
N LEU A 427 3.83 7.50 37.57
CA LEU A 427 4.75 6.69 38.38
C LEU A 427 5.48 7.51 39.43
N SER A 428 5.22 8.82 39.55
CA SER A 428 5.90 9.75 40.46
C SER A 428 7.42 9.74 40.27
N LEU A 429 7.89 9.62 39.01
CA LEU A 429 9.29 9.61 38.61
C LEU A 429 9.71 10.93 37.97
N ASN A 430 11.02 11.23 37.99
CA ASN A 430 11.54 12.36 37.25
C ASN A 430 11.54 12.03 35.73
N GLU A 431 11.00 12.92 34.91
CA GLU A 431 10.92 12.77 33.45
C GLU A 431 12.29 12.49 32.80
N THR A 432 13.37 13.09 33.30
CA THR A 432 14.74 12.89 32.80
C THR A 432 15.20 11.44 32.97
N VAL A 433 14.81 10.77 34.07
CA VAL A 433 15.13 9.37 34.33
C VAL A 433 14.38 8.46 33.35
N VAL A 434 13.10 8.76 33.12
CA VAL A 434 12.26 8.00 32.15
C VAL A 434 12.82 8.12 30.73
N ARG A 435 13.23 9.33 30.31
CA ARG A 435 13.84 9.58 29.00
C ARG A 435 15.18 8.84 28.83
N LYS A 436 16.04 8.90 29.85
CA LYS A 436 17.30 8.17 29.84
C LYS A 436 17.06 6.67 29.66
N ARG A 437 16.10 6.13 30.43
CA ARG A 437 15.77 4.70 30.34
C ARG A 437 15.22 4.32 28.98
N LEU A 438 14.37 5.15 28.37
CA LEU A 438 13.90 4.92 26.99
C LEU A 438 15.08 4.85 25.99
N SER A 439 16.06 5.73 26.13
CA SER A 439 17.25 5.71 25.27
C SER A 439 18.04 4.41 25.41
N GLU A 440 18.19 3.89 26.63
CA GLU A 440 18.84 2.60 26.92
C GLU A 440 18.05 1.41 26.29
N VAL A 441 16.71 1.42 26.38
CA VAL A 441 15.85 0.39 25.80
C VAL A 441 15.96 0.41 24.27
N LYS A 442 15.92 1.60 23.64
CA LYS A 442 16.10 1.77 22.19
C LYS A 442 17.46 1.27 21.70
N GLN A 443 18.54 1.52 22.45
CA GLN A 443 19.89 1.04 22.14
C GLN A 443 19.99 -0.49 22.22
N LYS A 444 19.31 -1.12 23.16
CA LYS A 444 19.27 -2.59 23.27
C LYS A 444 18.54 -3.25 22.11
N GLN A 445 17.51 -2.60 21.58
CA GLN A 445 16.72 -3.12 20.44
C GLN A 445 17.39 -2.86 19.08
N ASN A 446 18.28 -1.84 18.95
CA ASN A 446 19.03 -1.50 17.75
C ASN A 446 20.54 -1.33 18.06
N PRO A 447 21.31 -2.40 18.13
CA PRO A 447 22.74 -2.34 18.43
C PRO A 447 23.60 -1.65 17.35
N SER A 448 23.03 -1.29 16.20
CA SER A 448 23.75 -0.67 15.07
C SER A 448 23.86 0.86 15.12
N LEU A 449 23.40 1.53 16.18
CA LEU A 449 23.44 3.00 16.33
C LEU A 449 24.42 3.48 17.42
N ASN A 450 25.55 2.81 17.62
CA ASN A 450 26.60 3.34 18.49
C ASN A 450 27.55 4.25 17.69
N PRO A 451 27.63 5.55 17.98
CA PRO A 451 28.81 6.33 17.66
C PRO A 451 29.90 5.92 18.68
N SER A 452 30.89 5.16 18.21
CA SER A 452 32.09 4.82 18.97
C SER A 452 32.79 6.09 19.46
N VAL A 453 32.77 6.30 20.76
CA VAL A 453 33.69 7.21 21.46
C VAL A 453 35.09 6.60 21.38
N PRO A 454 36.12 7.29 20.92
CA PRO A 454 37.47 6.75 20.90
C PRO A 454 38.03 6.74 22.34
N SER A 455 38.17 5.54 22.91
CA SER A 455 38.98 5.34 24.11
C SER A 455 40.45 5.22 23.69
N ASN A 456 41.23 6.22 24.05
CA ASN A 456 42.69 6.15 24.07
C ASN A 456 43.14 5.23 25.19
N ASP A 457 43.59 4.02 24.84
CA ASP A 457 44.48 3.22 25.68
C ASP A 457 45.58 2.61 24.79
N PRO A 458 46.86 2.89 25.11
CA PRO A 458 47.98 2.41 24.33
C PRO A 458 48.56 1.17 24.95
N HIS A 459 48.08 -0.02 24.63
CA HIS A 459 48.84 -1.29 24.73
C HIS A 459 47.95 -2.49 24.43
N SER A 460 47.98 -2.97 23.19
CA SER A 460 47.94 -4.39 22.87
C SER A 460 48.25 -4.63 21.39
N THR A 461 49.22 -5.49 21.18
CA THR A 461 49.80 -5.98 19.91
C THR A 461 48.77 -6.76 19.07
N PRO A 462 48.94 -6.79 17.73
CA PRO A 462 47.96 -7.31 16.81
C PRO A 462 48.09 -8.84 16.63
N SER A 463 46.96 -9.53 16.77
CA SER A 463 46.82 -10.89 16.21
C SER A 463 46.02 -10.79 14.91
N ALA A 464 46.61 -11.27 13.85
CA ALA A 464 46.01 -11.38 12.55
C ALA A 464 44.95 -12.48 12.54
N ASP A 465 43.76 -12.18 12.04
CA ASP A 465 42.99 -13.13 11.23
C ASP A 465 42.04 -12.38 10.29
N HIS A 466 42.06 -12.86 9.05
CA HIS A 466 41.41 -12.32 7.88
C HIS A 466 39.92 -12.60 7.86
N THR A 467 39.09 -11.60 7.61
CA THR A 467 38.01 -11.68 6.61
C THR A 467 37.54 -10.29 6.18
N SER A 468 37.71 -10.04 4.90
CA SER A 468 37.33 -8.88 4.15
C SER A 468 35.80 -8.68 4.16
N GLY A 469 35.32 -7.54 4.65
CA GLY A 469 33.92 -7.09 4.53
C GLY A 469 33.87 -5.70 3.89
N ILE A 470 33.43 -5.67 2.67
CA ILE A 470 33.22 -4.54 1.76
C ILE A 470 32.33 -3.47 2.40
N GLY A 471 32.92 -2.38 2.81
CA GLY A 471 32.23 -1.15 3.22
C GLY A 471 32.60 -0.01 2.26
N GLY A 472 31.90 0.10 1.13
CA GLY A 472 32.15 1.16 0.13
C GLY A 472 31.02 1.34 -0.90
N THR A 473 29.88 0.67 -0.74
CA THR A 473 28.86 0.55 -1.82
C THR A 473 27.67 1.50 -1.72
N SER A 474 27.41 2.14 -0.58
CA SER A 474 26.18 2.93 -0.37
C SER A 474 26.22 4.33 -0.99
N GLU A 475 27.31 5.09 -0.83
CA GLU A 475 27.40 6.45 -1.37
C GLU A 475 27.64 6.52 -2.89
N ASN A 476 28.35 5.55 -3.45
CA ASN A 476 28.58 5.51 -4.89
C ASN A 476 27.32 5.07 -5.66
N SER A 477 26.50 4.18 -5.10
CA SER A 477 25.23 3.76 -5.69
C SER A 477 24.21 4.90 -5.79
N ALA A 478 24.13 5.76 -4.78
CA ALA A 478 23.22 6.91 -4.79
C ALA A 478 23.62 7.95 -5.85
N LYS A 479 24.93 8.22 -6.01
CA LYS A 479 25.45 9.13 -7.05
C LYS A 479 25.28 8.58 -8.46
N ASP A 480 25.44 7.28 -8.63
CA ASP A 480 25.26 6.62 -9.93
C ASP A 480 23.79 6.66 -10.39
N ASN A 481 22.85 6.42 -9.47
CA ASN A 481 21.41 6.53 -9.77
C ASN A 481 21.00 7.98 -10.10
N GLN A 482 21.63 8.96 -9.48
CA GLN A 482 21.38 10.37 -9.77
C GLN A 482 21.80 10.74 -11.19
N LEU A 483 22.98 10.30 -11.65
CA LEU A 483 23.47 10.56 -13.03
C LEU A 483 22.57 9.92 -14.09
N GLU A 484 22.06 8.71 -13.84
CA GLU A 484 21.15 8.02 -14.75
C GLU A 484 19.77 8.69 -14.80
N SER A 485 19.28 9.20 -13.66
CA SER A 485 18.04 9.99 -13.59
C SER A 485 18.19 11.30 -14.37
N GLU A 486 19.31 12.01 -14.23
CA GLU A 486 19.59 13.25 -14.95
C GLU A 486 19.57 13.06 -16.48
N LEU A 487 20.02 11.91 -16.97
CA LEU A 487 19.94 11.58 -18.39
C LEU A 487 18.48 11.50 -18.88
N LEU A 488 17.61 10.83 -18.13
CA LEU A 488 16.19 10.75 -18.46
C LEU A 488 15.46 12.07 -18.27
N GLU A 489 15.84 12.89 -17.29
CA GLU A 489 15.35 14.27 -17.15
C GLU A 489 15.61 15.08 -18.43
N ILE A 490 16.80 14.94 -19.02
CA ILE A 490 17.17 15.61 -20.26
C ILE A 490 16.30 15.09 -21.42
N ILE A 491 16.11 13.77 -21.53
CA ILE A 491 15.29 13.14 -22.58
C ILE A 491 13.83 13.63 -22.50
N PHE A 492 13.28 13.81 -21.32
CA PHE A 492 11.89 14.26 -21.15
C PHE A 492 11.69 15.74 -21.46
N VAL A 493 12.71 16.58 -21.25
CA VAL A 493 12.66 17.99 -21.65
C VAL A 493 13.00 18.20 -23.14
N TYR A 494 13.90 17.39 -23.66
CA TYR A 494 14.41 17.49 -25.04
C TYR A 494 14.36 16.12 -25.75
N PRO A 495 13.17 15.60 -26.03
CA PRO A 495 13.00 14.27 -26.61
C PRO A 495 13.66 14.10 -27.98
N GLU A 496 13.86 15.20 -28.71
CA GLU A 496 14.60 15.23 -29.98
C GLU A 496 16.08 14.84 -29.85
N CYS A 497 16.63 14.87 -28.66
CA CYS A 497 18.04 14.50 -28.41
C CYS A 497 18.26 12.99 -28.29
N VAL A 498 17.22 12.15 -28.25
CA VAL A 498 17.34 10.68 -28.08
C VAL A 498 18.27 10.04 -29.10
N PRO A 499 18.20 10.33 -30.41
CA PRO A 499 19.12 9.74 -31.39
C PRO A 499 20.57 10.11 -31.15
N GLN A 500 20.83 11.34 -30.73
CA GLN A 500 22.18 11.83 -30.42
C GLN A 500 22.75 11.18 -29.15
N ILE A 501 21.91 11.01 -28.12
CA ILE A 501 22.30 10.33 -26.89
C ILE A 501 22.62 8.87 -27.19
N HIS A 502 21.79 8.19 -27.99
CA HIS A 502 21.95 6.78 -28.32
C HIS A 502 23.26 6.49 -29.08
N GLN A 503 23.76 7.42 -29.88
CA GLN A 503 25.08 7.29 -30.51
C GLN A 503 26.24 7.20 -29.51
N HIS A 504 26.06 7.67 -28.29
CA HIS A 504 27.11 7.76 -27.28
C HIS A 504 26.91 6.88 -26.06
N ILE A 505 25.66 6.55 -25.72
CA ILE A 505 25.28 5.76 -24.55
C ILE A 505 24.28 4.69 -24.98
N SER A 506 24.64 3.43 -24.74
CA SER A 506 23.71 2.31 -24.93
C SER A 506 22.83 2.13 -23.69
N PRO A 507 21.60 1.62 -23.80
CA PRO A 507 20.78 1.24 -22.63
C PRO A 507 21.50 0.31 -21.65
N ALA A 508 22.39 -0.56 -22.14
CA ALA A 508 23.22 -1.44 -21.32
C ALA A 508 24.16 -0.69 -20.35
N ASN A 509 24.46 0.58 -20.63
CA ASN A 509 25.30 1.43 -19.79
C ASN A 509 24.60 1.93 -18.52
N LEU A 510 23.26 1.84 -18.42
CA LEU A 510 22.49 2.18 -17.24
C LEU A 510 22.40 0.97 -16.29
N LYS A 511 22.63 1.21 -15.00
CA LYS A 511 22.63 0.16 -13.96
C LYS A 511 21.24 -0.10 -13.41
N ASP A 512 20.44 0.97 -13.17
CA ASP A 512 19.07 0.81 -12.69
C ASP A 512 18.20 0.20 -13.80
N PRO A 513 17.66 -1.01 -13.60
CA PRO A 513 16.88 -1.70 -14.64
C PRO A 513 15.63 -0.93 -15.06
N ARG A 514 15.08 -0.09 -14.17
CA ARG A 514 13.89 0.74 -14.45
C ARG A 514 14.25 1.91 -15.37
N LEU A 515 15.35 2.61 -15.09
CA LEU A 515 15.84 3.72 -15.93
C LEU A 515 16.33 3.20 -17.28
N ARG A 516 16.97 2.04 -17.30
CA ARG A 516 17.36 1.33 -18.54
C ARG A 516 16.14 1.02 -19.42
N PHE A 517 15.06 0.51 -18.82
CA PHE A 517 13.81 0.23 -19.53
C PHE A 517 13.20 1.49 -20.13
N LEU A 518 13.12 2.58 -19.36
CA LEU A 518 12.58 3.85 -19.85
C LEU A 518 13.41 4.45 -20.97
N TYR A 519 14.74 4.33 -20.88
CA TYR A 519 15.62 4.79 -21.96
C TYR A 519 15.46 3.94 -23.23
N GLN A 520 15.39 2.62 -23.12
CA GLN A 520 15.11 1.75 -24.25
C GLN A 520 13.78 2.08 -24.89
N LEU A 521 12.73 2.27 -24.10
CA LEU A 521 11.41 2.65 -24.59
C LEU A 521 11.42 3.99 -25.34
N SER A 522 12.22 4.96 -24.87
CA SER A 522 12.38 6.24 -25.56
C SER A 522 13.05 6.08 -26.93
N ILE A 523 14.00 5.15 -27.06
CA ILE A 523 14.65 4.80 -28.33
C ILE A 523 13.62 4.13 -29.25
N ASP A 524 12.90 3.11 -28.75
CA ASP A 524 11.92 2.36 -29.54
C ASP A 524 10.83 3.28 -30.11
N LEU A 525 10.31 4.22 -29.30
CA LEU A 525 9.35 5.24 -29.76
C LEU A 525 9.93 6.13 -30.85
N THR A 526 11.20 6.54 -30.71
CA THR A 526 11.88 7.38 -31.71
C THR A 526 12.08 6.62 -33.02
N GLU A 527 12.40 5.33 -32.97
CA GLU A 527 12.51 4.46 -34.15
C GLU A 527 11.15 4.24 -34.84
N GLU A 528 10.06 4.23 -34.07
CA GLU A 528 8.68 4.21 -34.59
C GLU A 528 8.25 5.58 -35.21
N GLY A 529 9.08 6.62 -35.14
CA GLY A 529 8.76 7.96 -35.57
C GLY A 529 7.85 8.73 -34.61
N ILE A 530 7.73 8.28 -33.37
CA ILE A 530 6.94 8.88 -32.29
C ILE A 530 7.88 9.65 -31.39
N VAL A 531 7.58 10.92 -31.12
CA VAL A 531 8.34 11.73 -30.16
C VAL A 531 8.12 11.13 -28.75
N PRO A 532 9.19 10.75 -28.00
CA PRO A 532 9.09 10.11 -26.70
C PRO A 532 8.76 11.10 -25.57
N GLU A 533 7.63 11.80 -25.71
CA GLU A 533 7.09 12.65 -24.67
C GLU A 533 6.58 11.80 -23.50
N MET A 534 6.53 12.37 -22.29
CA MET A 534 6.10 11.69 -21.07
C MET A 534 4.77 10.93 -21.25
N ASN A 535 3.76 11.55 -21.88
CA ASN A 535 2.46 10.90 -22.10
C ASN A 535 2.56 9.66 -22.98
N ARG A 536 3.42 9.67 -24.01
CA ARG A 536 3.66 8.52 -24.89
C ARG A 536 4.38 7.38 -24.18
N ILE A 537 5.27 7.73 -23.26
CA ILE A 537 5.95 6.76 -22.40
C ILE A 537 4.96 6.16 -21.39
N LEU A 538 4.12 6.96 -20.74
CA LEU A 538 3.07 6.48 -19.83
C LEU A 538 2.08 5.53 -20.51
N ASP A 539 1.81 5.72 -21.79
CA ASP A 539 0.92 4.84 -22.58
C ASP A 539 1.49 3.43 -22.81
N ARG A 540 2.81 3.31 -22.81
CA ARG A 540 3.52 2.04 -23.03
C ARG A 540 3.94 1.33 -21.74
N VAL A 541 3.74 1.97 -20.59
CA VAL A 541 4.08 1.44 -19.27
C VAL A 541 2.80 1.02 -18.57
N ASP A 542 2.70 -0.27 -18.19
CA ASP A 542 1.53 -0.80 -17.46
C ASP A 542 1.74 -0.79 -15.94
N ASP A 543 2.98 -0.92 -15.49
CA ASP A 543 3.35 -0.99 -14.08
C ASP A 543 3.13 0.35 -13.36
N PRO A 544 2.31 0.40 -12.29
CA PRO A 544 2.06 1.60 -11.51
C PRO A 544 3.32 2.27 -10.94
N ASP A 545 4.28 1.49 -10.45
CA ASP A 545 5.52 2.00 -9.87
C ASP A 545 6.40 2.66 -10.94
N MET A 546 6.40 2.08 -12.14
CA MET A 546 7.09 2.68 -13.29
C MET A 546 6.42 3.96 -13.77
N LYS A 547 5.09 4.04 -13.77
CA LYS A 547 4.35 5.28 -14.09
C LYS A 547 4.70 6.39 -13.12
N GLN A 548 4.74 6.09 -11.82
CA GLN A 548 5.17 7.04 -10.79
C GLN A 548 6.60 7.53 -11.02
N LEU A 549 7.51 6.62 -11.40
CA LEU A 549 8.90 6.99 -11.71
C LEU A 549 8.98 7.94 -12.91
N VAL A 550 8.23 7.67 -13.99
CA VAL A 550 8.16 8.53 -15.17
C VAL A 550 7.71 9.94 -14.80
N VAL A 551 6.58 10.06 -14.09
CA VAL A 551 6.06 11.35 -13.63
C VAL A 551 7.04 12.06 -12.69
N LYS A 552 7.71 11.32 -11.81
CA LYS A 552 8.75 11.86 -10.94
C LYS A 552 9.88 12.52 -11.72
N ILE A 553 10.41 11.82 -12.71
CA ILE A 553 11.53 12.31 -13.52
C ILE A 553 11.10 13.55 -14.32
N ASP A 554 9.92 13.52 -14.93
CA ASP A 554 9.38 14.64 -15.69
C ASP A 554 9.23 15.91 -14.85
N PHE A 555 8.61 15.80 -13.67
CA PHE A 555 8.47 16.96 -12.78
C PHE A 555 9.83 17.51 -12.34
N GLN A 556 10.79 16.65 -11.97
CA GLN A 556 12.14 17.08 -11.56
C GLN A 556 12.87 17.80 -12.70
N ALA A 557 12.72 17.28 -13.92
CA ALA A 557 13.32 17.88 -15.10
C ALA A 557 12.81 19.30 -15.36
N HIS A 558 11.50 19.50 -15.28
CA HIS A 558 10.87 20.80 -15.53
C HIS A 558 11.13 21.79 -14.39
N GLU A 559 11.17 21.33 -13.14
CA GLU A 559 11.53 22.20 -12.01
C GLU A 559 12.95 22.74 -12.15
N LYS A 560 13.92 21.91 -12.49
CA LYS A 560 15.30 22.31 -12.76
C LYS A 560 15.39 23.28 -13.95
N ALA A 561 14.64 23.00 -15.03
CA ALA A 561 14.60 23.87 -16.21
C ALA A 561 14.04 25.27 -15.91
N ILE A 562 13.03 25.38 -15.05
CA ILE A 562 12.47 26.66 -14.59
C ILE A 562 13.50 27.45 -13.77
N HIS A 563 14.22 26.80 -12.88
CA HIS A 563 15.19 27.47 -12.02
C HIS A 563 16.48 27.91 -12.73
N THR A 564 16.91 27.19 -13.76
CA THR A 564 18.19 27.43 -14.45
C THR A 564 18.12 28.41 -15.61
N LYS A 565 16.95 29.01 -15.95
CA LYS A 565 16.78 29.91 -17.11
C LYS A 565 17.37 29.35 -18.42
N LEU A 566 17.32 28.05 -18.60
CA LEU A 566 17.84 27.36 -19.78
C LEU A 566 17.12 27.75 -21.10
N HIS A 567 16.03 28.53 -21.00
CA HIS A 567 15.28 29.06 -22.16
C HIS A 567 15.95 30.19 -22.91
N SER A 568 17.15 30.62 -22.52
CA SER A 568 17.81 31.79 -23.16
C SER A 568 18.89 31.46 -24.19
N SER A 569 19.15 30.17 -24.45
CA SER A 569 20.07 29.80 -25.55
C SER A 569 19.32 28.99 -26.61
N PRO A 570 19.26 29.46 -27.87
CA PRO A 570 18.69 28.67 -28.93
C PRO A 570 19.47 27.37 -29.06
N VAL A 571 18.76 26.24 -29.21
CA VAL A 571 19.38 24.94 -29.54
C VAL A 571 20.18 25.13 -30.81
N PRO A 572 21.49 24.91 -30.84
CA PRO A 572 22.26 25.05 -32.09
C PRO A 572 21.73 24.03 -33.09
N HIS A 573 21.45 24.46 -34.33
CA HIS A 573 21.02 23.58 -35.40
C HIS A 573 22.02 22.46 -35.74
N GLU A 574 23.25 22.53 -35.22
CA GLU A 574 24.29 21.51 -35.39
C GLU A 574 25.06 21.33 -34.07
N GLY A 575 24.86 20.18 -33.43
CA GLY A 575 25.69 19.70 -32.31
C GLY A 575 24.93 19.40 -31.00
N ILE A 576 25.56 18.57 -30.17
CA ILE A 576 25.04 18.19 -28.84
C ILE A 576 25.04 19.43 -27.92
N PRO A 577 23.91 19.79 -27.27
CA PRO A 577 23.87 20.87 -26.28
C PRO A 577 24.95 20.74 -25.21
N HIS A 578 25.48 21.85 -24.72
CA HIS A 578 26.62 21.83 -23.78
C HIS A 578 26.33 21.05 -22.48
N PHE A 579 25.10 21.15 -21.97
CA PHE A 579 24.65 20.41 -20.79
C PHE A 579 24.59 18.89 -21.03
N LEU A 580 24.21 18.46 -22.23
CA LEU A 580 24.16 17.04 -22.59
C LEU A 580 25.56 16.45 -22.72
N LYS A 581 26.53 17.23 -23.23
CA LYS A 581 27.94 16.81 -23.28
C LYS A 581 28.48 16.46 -21.90
N HIS A 582 28.14 17.23 -20.89
CA HIS A 582 28.61 17.00 -19.52
C HIS A 582 28.03 15.70 -18.93
N SER A 583 26.72 15.46 -19.10
CA SER A 583 26.07 14.24 -18.62
C SER A 583 26.59 12.98 -19.33
N ILE A 584 26.76 13.04 -20.65
CA ILE A 584 27.37 11.95 -21.44
C ILE A 584 28.81 11.69 -20.99
N GLN A 585 29.57 12.73 -20.75
CA GLN A 585 30.98 12.62 -20.33
C GLN A 585 31.09 12.01 -18.93
N ASN A 586 30.20 12.34 -18.00
CA ASN A 586 30.18 11.78 -16.66
C ASN A 586 29.81 10.29 -16.66
N LEU A 587 28.85 9.87 -17.49
CA LEU A 587 28.50 8.45 -17.64
C LEU A 587 29.64 7.63 -18.27
N LYS A 588 30.29 8.15 -19.32
CA LYS A 588 31.48 7.51 -19.93
C LYS A 588 32.64 7.40 -18.93
N TRP A 589 32.86 8.44 -18.13
CA TRP A 589 33.91 8.42 -17.12
C TRP A 589 33.65 7.40 -16.02
N ARG A 590 32.38 7.19 -15.66
CA ARG A 590 31.97 6.11 -14.73
C ARG A 590 32.36 4.74 -15.26
N GLU A 591 32.09 4.47 -16.55
CA GLU A 591 32.47 3.19 -17.18
C GLU A 591 33.98 2.97 -17.22
N GLU A 592 34.74 4.01 -17.61
CA GLU A 592 36.20 3.93 -17.59
C GLU A 592 36.75 3.64 -16.19
N ARG A 593 36.16 4.24 -15.16
CA ARG A 593 36.52 3.98 -13.75
C ARG A 593 36.24 2.53 -13.34
N GLU A 594 35.05 2.01 -13.68
CA GLU A 594 34.68 0.63 -13.35
C GLU A 594 35.52 -0.40 -14.09
N HIS A 595 35.79 -0.14 -15.35
CA HIS A 595 36.70 -0.98 -16.14
C HIS A 595 38.10 -1.00 -15.50
N HIS A 596 38.54 0.15 -15.02
CA HIS A 596 39.83 0.27 -14.33
C HIS A 596 39.85 -0.51 -13.00
N GLU A 597 38.80 -0.41 -12.19
CA GLU A 597 38.67 -1.13 -10.91
C GLU A 597 38.60 -2.65 -11.12
N ARG A 598 37.86 -3.13 -12.12
CA ARG A 598 37.83 -4.56 -12.50
C ARG A 598 39.20 -5.03 -12.95
N THR A 599 39.89 -4.26 -13.78
CA THR A 599 41.23 -4.54 -14.25
C THR A 599 42.23 -4.59 -13.10
N LYS A 600 42.11 -3.67 -12.13
CA LYS A 600 42.93 -3.67 -10.92
C LYS A 600 42.68 -4.91 -10.05
N GLY A 601 41.40 -5.32 -9.90
CA GLY A 601 41.05 -6.55 -9.18
C GLY A 601 41.67 -7.82 -9.81
N VAL A 602 41.61 -7.93 -11.14
CA VAL A 602 42.26 -9.05 -11.88
C VAL A 602 43.77 -9.02 -11.74
N LEU A 603 44.38 -7.83 -11.76
CA LEU A 603 45.83 -7.67 -11.55
C LEU A 603 46.26 -8.08 -10.14
N VAL A 604 45.52 -7.71 -9.12
CA VAL A 604 45.79 -8.11 -7.72
C VAL A 604 45.69 -9.63 -7.56
N GLN A 605 44.67 -10.27 -8.15
CA GLN A 605 44.53 -11.73 -8.14
C GLN A 605 45.67 -12.44 -8.88
N ASN A 606 46.08 -11.89 -10.04
CA ASN A 606 47.17 -12.48 -10.81
C ASN A 606 48.53 -12.31 -10.12
N VAL A 607 48.74 -11.22 -9.40
CA VAL A 607 49.96 -11.03 -8.57
C VAL A 607 49.96 -11.98 -7.38
N GLN A 608 48.83 -12.22 -6.74
CA GLN A 608 48.70 -13.17 -5.63
C GLN A 608 48.93 -14.63 -6.10
N ASN A 609 48.57 -14.94 -7.35
CA ASN A 609 48.73 -16.27 -7.92
C ASN A 609 50.07 -16.49 -8.65
N ASN A 610 51.02 -15.54 -8.59
CA ASN A 610 52.35 -15.61 -9.21
C ASN A 610 52.36 -15.84 -10.74
N THR A 611 51.29 -15.44 -11.43
CA THR A 611 51.12 -15.56 -12.88
C THR A 611 51.18 -14.20 -13.55
N LEU A 612 52.38 -13.61 -13.72
CA LEU A 612 52.60 -12.39 -14.50
C LEU A 612 52.75 -12.73 -15.98
N SER A 613 51.68 -12.62 -16.75
CA SER A 613 51.68 -12.74 -18.21
C SER A 613 52.00 -11.38 -18.89
N SER A 614 52.32 -11.40 -20.20
CA SER A 614 52.54 -10.21 -21.03
C SER A 614 51.40 -9.20 -20.96
N ASP A 615 50.19 -9.71 -20.75
CA ASP A 615 48.94 -8.91 -20.66
C ASP A 615 48.91 -8.03 -19.39
N ALA A 616 49.60 -8.43 -18.31
CA ALA A 616 49.69 -7.65 -17.08
C ALA A 616 50.46 -6.33 -17.27
N LYS A 617 51.44 -6.31 -18.18
CA LYS A 617 52.20 -5.08 -18.52
C LYS A 617 51.32 -4.09 -19.29
N GLU A 618 50.47 -4.56 -20.19
CA GLU A 618 49.52 -3.72 -20.92
C GLU A 618 48.43 -3.15 -20.01
N LEU A 619 47.95 -3.93 -19.06
CA LEU A 619 46.98 -3.52 -18.05
C LEU A 619 47.56 -2.46 -17.10
N LEU A 620 48.85 -2.58 -16.71
CA LEU A 620 49.54 -1.57 -15.90
C LEU A 620 49.73 -0.24 -16.65
N LYS A 621 49.97 -0.31 -17.98
CA LYS A 621 50.03 0.91 -18.82
C LYS A 621 48.71 1.61 -18.89
N LYS A 622 47.61 0.89 -19.12
CA LYS A 622 46.23 1.43 -19.11
C LYS A 622 45.86 2.03 -17.75
N ALA A 623 46.28 1.40 -16.65
CA ALA A 623 46.07 1.93 -15.29
C ALA A 623 46.81 3.26 -15.04
N SER A 624 48.05 3.39 -15.55
CA SER A 624 48.83 4.62 -15.46
C SER A 624 48.20 5.75 -16.27
N GLU A 625 47.73 5.48 -17.48
CA GLU A 625 47.02 6.47 -18.33
C GLU A 625 45.74 6.99 -17.68
N PHE A 626 44.98 6.11 -16.99
CA PHE A 626 43.80 6.50 -16.24
C PHE A 626 44.12 7.42 -15.05
N HIS A 627 45.18 7.15 -14.30
CA HIS A 627 45.66 8.02 -13.23
C HIS A 627 46.06 9.41 -13.74
N GLN A 628 46.71 9.51 -14.89
CA GLN A 628 47.04 10.82 -15.49
C GLN A 628 45.78 11.59 -15.93
N LYS A 629 44.79 10.92 -16.50
CA LYS A 629 43.48 11.53 -16.84
C LYS A 629 42.75 12.05 -15.59
N ARG A 630 42.79 11.31 -14.49
CA ARG A 630 42.19 11.69 -13.21
C ARG A 630 42.79 12.96 -12.63
N HIS A 631 44.11 13.10 -12.66
CA HIS A 631 44.81 14.32 -12.19
C HIS A 631 44.44 15.54 -13.04
N LYS A 632 44.26 15.39 -14.36
CA LYS A 632 43.81 16.47 -15.23
C LYS A 632 42.37 16.91 -14.96
N LYS A 633 41.47 15.99 -14.60
CA LYS A 633 40.08 16.32 -14.29
C LYS A 633 39.96 17.07 -12.98
N ASN A 634 40.64 16.64 -11.92
CA ASN A 634 40.62 17.31 -10.63
C ASN A 634 41.24 18.74 -10.67
N SER A 635 42.14 19.01 -11.60
CA SER A 635 42.71 20.36 -11.79
C SER A 635 41.77 21.29 -12.58
N LEU A 636 40.76 20.79 -13.27
CA LEU A 636 39.76 21.58 -13.99
C LEU A 636 38.49 21.87 -13.15
N GLU A 637 38.23 21.09 -12.10
CA GLU A 637 37.13 21.31 -11.15
C GLU A 637 37.48 22.29 -10.04
N THR A 638 38.75 22.74 -9.93
CA THR A 638 39.24 23.72 -8.95
C THR A 638 39.40 25.14 -9.54
N HIS A 639 38.97 25.37 -10.74
CA HIS A 639 38.84 26.68 -11.39
C HIS A 639 37.40 26.85 -11.93
#